data_fd0f3ec4a2f68ea3bc745875e3627623
#
_entry.id   fd0f3ec4a2f68ea3bc745875e3627623
#
_cell.length_a   1.000
_cell.length_b   1.000
_cell.length_c   1.000
_cell.angle_alpha   90.00
_cell.angle_beta   90.00
_cell.angle_gamma   90.00
#
_symmetry.space_group_name_H-M   'P 1'
#
loop_
_entity.id
_entity.type
_entity.pdbx_description
1 polymer ?
#
loop_
_entity_poly.entity_id
_entity_poly.type
_entity_poly.pdbx_seq_one_letter_code
_entity_poly.pdbx_strand_id
1 'polypeptide(L)'
;MTGLAWRYKKTTALVAGSAYFGIKSLVDSKREESARLVENSTLLIWEISADSIFEAPPSTADQFGLSTLLSVLEKLAGAPQKITMLQALTALEMAAEDPRVRKLIVRVVPPPDSSKHSVSTGLGFAQTQELRQAILKFRAKKAEQFDSDNWNAFFHIDSFDDQLTYYLASAFRSILMQSTGSLPLTGLSSTQFHFKDLADKIGIDMQAETRKEYKSVTAPFTESSMPEKHRENIMEILSSLDSQLVSDIALDRCNSTNAKASSGESKDATADAAKQMLRYVMEEEGPFLTAKEAYDMGLISDIGQYDLFTYGRAQSNVTSLGDYGEARRREVERDSWPTLTKFEKLVDFVKQAKGDEYYKSINKLYRAYMPTNPVTVGVVYLLGGIERGGSNGAGVIAKAINDAALDPEVQSIVLRVDSGGGDVIASETILKAVEEAQELFGKPVVASYGNVSASGAYYVTASCDHILASPGTLTGSIGVATLRPVFTKRLLDFVGVNVEVLSVAGKPFSVFQELQGRQLEKYRSIVDGIYASFTSHVAKGRKLTSEQVENIARGKVFTGADALQAKLIDRLGGFTRAIEVAAQMGYQARSLTLKCATDHHMRMEIASINRQYAGATDPEMLDGKYIPVNEDPQLKEKLNDIVTKRSIIDIITHYKQELARTSDKDYKPSITENIRIKEFPVESSSKDLLYSLFSKLTGDSSSSIAEALRHGLRQAISDSIRSSSPAQQPRVETDNLDIK
;
A
#
# COMPACT_ATOMS: atom_id res chain seq x y z
N MET A 1 35.13 -1.48 -40.81
CA MET A 1 33.74 -1.29 -40.32
C MET A 1 33.58 -1.30 -38.79
N THR A 2 34.45 -1.93 -38.02
CA THR A 2 34.38 -2.01 -36.56
C THR A 2 34.64 -0.68 -35.82
N GLY A 3 35.43 0.23 -36.36
CA GLY A 3 35.73 1.53 -35.74
C GLY A 3 34.61 2.58 -35.82
N LEU A 4 33.78 2.51 -36.90
CA LEU A 4 32.63 3.42 -37.03
C LEU A 4 31.47 3.05 -36.09
N ALA A 5 31.20 1.76 -35.93
CA ALA A 5 30.17 1.28 -35.01
C ALA A 5 30.50 1.60 -33.52
N TRP A 6 31.79 1.58 -33.17
CA TRP A 6 32.25 1.95 -31.80
C TRP A 6 32.16 3.46 -31.52
N ARG A 7 32.45 4.30 -32.52
CA ARG A 7 32.26 5.76 -32.44
C ARG A 7 30.79 6.14 -32.35
N TYR A 8 29.90 5.44 -33.11
CA TYR A 8 28.46 5.67 -33.06
C TYR A 8 27.87 5.30 -31.69
N LYS A 9 28.29 4.17 -31.08
CA LYS A 9 27.86 3.77 -29.75
C LYS A 9 28.29 4.78 -28.65
N LYS A 10 29.51 5.32 -28.75
CA LYS A 10 29.99 6.35 -27.80
C LYS A 10 29.25 7.67 -27.96
N THR A 11 29.00 8.11 -29.19
CA THR A 11 28.25 9.35 -29.43
C THR A 11 26.78 9.24 -29.01
N THR A 12 26.14 8.11 -29.28
CA THR A 12 24.75 7.90 -28.83
C THR A 12 24.64 7.82 -27.31
N ALA A 13 25.58 7.16 -26.63
CA ALA A 13 25.63 7.13 -25.16
C ALA A 13 25.95 8.50 -24.55
N LEU A 14 26.80 9.31 -25.20
CA LEU A 14 27.12 10.67 -24.75
C LEU A 14 25.94 11.64 -24.97
N VAL A 15 25.24 11.53 -26.09
CA VAL A 15 24.03 12.34 -26.36
C VAL A 15 22.90 11.94 -25.44
N ALA A 16 22.67 10.64 -25.21
CA ALA A 16 21.68 10.16 -24.25
C ALA A 16 22.06 10.59 -22.79
N GLY A 17 23.33 10.51 -22.43
CA GLY A 17 23.84 10.96 -21.13
C GLY A 17 23.68 12.47 -20.94
N SER A 18 24.04 13.29 -21.94
CA SER A 18 23.89 14.75 -21.86
C SER A 18 22.42 15.20 -21.88
N ALA A 19 21.56 14.53 -22.63
CA ALA A 19 20.13 14.74 -22.58
C ALA A 19 19.54 14.34 -21.22
N TYR A 20 19.97 13.22 -20.65
CA TYR A 20 19.58 12.81 -19.28
C TYR A 20 20.03 13.82 -18.24
N PHE A 21 21.29 14.29 -18.26
CA PHE A 21 21.79 15.30 -17.33
C PHE A 21 21.10 16.66 -17.51
N GLY A 22 20.81 17.07 -18.75
CA GLY A 22 20.07 18.29 -19.04
C GLY A 22 18.63 18.23 -18.56
N ILE A 23 17.94 17.12 -18.77
CA ILE A 23 16.57 16.91 -18.30
C ILE A 23 16.55 16.78 -16.76
N LYS A 24 17.49 16.04 -16.18
CA LYS A 24 17.60 15.93 -14.73
C LYS A 24 17.87 17.30 -14.09
N SER A 25 18.76 18.10 -14.64
CA SER A 25 19.05 19.46 -14.17
C SER A 25 17.81 20.38 -14.30
N LEU A 26 17.03 20.27 -15.38
CA LEU A 26 15.77 21.00 -15.57
C LEU A 26 14.69 20.54 -14.57
N VAL A 27 14.61 19.24 -14.33
CA VAL A 27 13.68 18.65 -13.34
C VAL A 27 14.09 19.08 -11.94
N ASP A 28 15.38 19.01 -11.60
CA ASP A 28 15.90 19.41 -10.29
C ASP A 28 15.74 20.93 -10.07
N SER A 29 16.00 21.75 -11.09
CA SER A 29 15.77 23.21 -11.06
C SER A 29 14.28 23.55 -10.88
N LYS A 30 13.37 22.90 -11.61
CA LYS A 30 11.93 23.07 -11.40
C LYS A 30 11.46 22.50 -10.05
N ARG A 31 12.10 21.46 -9.54
CA ARG A 31 11.84 20.90 -8.20
C ARG A 31 12.31 21.88 -7.10
N GLU A 32 13.43 22.56 -7.29
CA GLU A 32 13.88 23.62 -6.36
C GLU A 32 12.98 24.86 -6.44
N GLU A 33 12.45 25.19 -7.61
CA GLU A 33 11.51 26.28 -7.82
C GLU A 33 10.14 25.96 -7.19
N SER A 34 9.65 24.71 -7.34
CA SER A 34 8.42 24.26 -6.66
C SER A 34 8.57 24.16 -5.14
N ALA A 35 9.75 23.85 -4.62
CA ALA A 35 10.02 23.85 -3.17
C ALA A 35 9.93 25.26 -2.53
N ARG A 36 10.01 26.33 -3.33
CA ARG A 36 9.80 27.72 -2.88
C ARG A 36 8.34 28.18 -2.90
N LEU A 37 7.41 27.33 -3.37
CA LEU A 37 6.08 27.74 -3.77
C LEU A 37 4.97 27.57 -2.73
N VAL A 38 5.28 27.17 -1.49
CA VAL A 38 4.27 27.20 -0.43
C VAL A 38 4.28 28.59 0.19
N GLU A 39 3.60 29.52 -0.44
CA GLU A 39 3.42 30.86 0.05
C GLU A 39 2.13 31.00 0.86
N ASN A 40 2.01 32.10 1.59
CA ASN A 40 0.77 32.43 2.30
C ASN A 40 -0.42 32.52 1.33
N SER A 41 -1.55 31.97 1.70
CA SER A 41 -2.77 31.93 0.87
C SER A 41 -2.68 30.98 -0.35
N THR A 42 -1.98 29.85 -0.22
CA THR A 42 -1.90 28.84 -1.27
C THR A 42 -3.26 28.19 -1.54
N LEU A 43 -3.59 28.08 -2.82
CA LEU A 43 -4.72 27.33 -3.36
C LEU A 43 -4.20 25.99 -3.92
N LEU A 44 -4.68 24.89 -3.39
CA LEU A 44 -4.37 23.55 -3.93
C LEU A 44 -5.39 23.20 -5.01
N ILE A 45 -4.89 22.74 -6.15
CA ILE A 45 -5.71 22.14 -7.21
C ILE A 45 -5.33 20.67 -7.35
N TRP A 46 -6.33 19.81 -7.38
CA TRP A 46 -6.15 18.40 -7.62
C TRP A 46 -7.08 17.94 -8.73
N GLU A 47 -6.50 17.60 -9.87
CA GLU A 47 -7.21 16.99 -10.98
C GLU A 47 -7.15 15.47 -10.85
N ILE A 48 -8.31 14.82 -10.85
CA ILE A 48 -8.47 13.37 -10.70
C ILE A 48 -9.08 12.81 -11.99
N SER A 49 -8.55 11.70 -12.45
CA SER A 49 -9.16 10.84 -13.46
C SER A 49 -9.06 9.38 -13.03
N ALA A 50 -9.78 8.49 -13.69
CA ALA A 50 -9.78 7.05 -13.36
C ALA A 50 -8.38 6.39 -13.31
N ASP A 51 -7.40 6.97 -14.02
CA ASP A 51 -6.04 6.44 -14.11
C ASP A 51 -5.00 7.33 -13.38
N SER A 52 -5.42 8.28 -12.55
CA SER A 52 -4.51 9.26 -11.93
C SER A 52 -4.06 8.89 -10.51
N ILE A 53 -4.80 8.00 -9.83
CA ILE A 53 -4.48 7.55 -8.48
C ILE A 53 -4.11 6.08 -8.49
N PHE A 54 -2.93 5.74 -7.98
CA PHE A 54 -2.42 4.39 -7.88
C PHE A 54 -2.33 3.96 -6.41
N GLU A 55 -2.53 2.68 -6.14
CA GLU A 55 -2.35 2.13 -4.79
C GLU A 55 -0.87 2.09 -4.40
N ALA A 56 0.00 1.67 -5.31
CA ALA A 56 1.43 1.56 -5.07
C ALA A 56 2.24 2.40 -6.08
N PRO A 57 3.46 2.84 -5.70
CA PRO A 57 4.36 3.47 -6.65
C PRO A 57 4.72 2.51 -7.79
N PRO A 58 4.98 3.01 -9.00
CA PRO A 58 5.46 2.19 -10.10
C PRO A 58 6.78 1.52 -9.70
N SER A 59 7.02 0.30 -10.21
CA SER A 59 8.18 -0.50 -9.84
C SER A 59 9.52 0.21 -10.14
N THR A 60 10.57 -0.14 -9.36
CA THR A 60 11.91 0.47 -9.45
C THR A 60 12.61 0.31 -10.80
N ALA A 61 12.16 -0.61 -11.65
CA ALA A 61 12.63 -0.70 -13.04
C ALA A 61 12.38 0.60 -13.83
N ASP A 62 11.43 1.44 -13.39
CA ASP A 62 11.19 2.79 -13.91
C ASP A 62 12.22 3.84 -13.44
N GLN A 63 13.10 3.52 -12.49
CA GLN A 63 14.11 4.47 -11.98
C GLN A 63 15.21 4.82 -13.01
N PHE A 64 15.26 4.15 -14.16
CA PHE A 64 16.17 4.50 -15.25
C PHE A 64 15.79 5.78 -16.02
N GLY A 65 14.90 6.61 -15.49
CA GLY A 65 14.63 7.94 -16.01
C GLY A 65 13.60 8.03 -17.13
N LEU A 66 13.13 6.89 -17.69
CA LEU A 66 12.14 6.90 -18.77
C LEU A 66 10.75 7.25 -18.26
N SER A 67 10.37 6.77 -17.10
CA SER A 67 9.10 7.13 -16.42
C SER A 67 9.09 8.61 -16.02
N THR A 68 10.24 9.12 -15.54
CA THR A 68 10.40 10.53 -15.23
C THR A 68 10.27 11.39 -16.50
N LEU A 69 10.83 10.93 -17.62
CA LEU A 69 10.69 11.60 -18.90
C LEU A 69 9.24 11.58 -19.40
N LEU A 70 8.57 10.42 -19.31
CA LEU A 70 7.17 10.26 -19.69
C LEU A 70 6.25 11.11 -18.82
N SER A 71 6.47 11.14 -17.51
CA SER A 71 5.67 11.98 -16.59
C SER A 71 5.85 13.47 -16.87
N VAL A 72 7.05 13.92 -17.29
CA VAL A 72 7.28 15.30 -17.72
C VAL A 72 6.56 15.58 -19.05
N LEU A 73 6.60 14.64 -19.99
CA LEU A 73 5.90 14.78 -21.27
C LEU A 73 4.37 14.76 -21.08
N GLU A 74 3.85 13.88 -20.23
CA GLU A 74 2.43 13.85 -19.86
C GLU A 74 2.00 15.18 -19.19
N LYS A 75 2.82 15.73 -18.29
CA LYS A 75 2.56 17.03 -17.65
C LYS A 75 2.60 18.19 -18.66
N LEU A 76 3.51 18.14 -19.63
CA LEU A 76 3.55 19.13 -20.74
C LEU A 76 2.35 19.00 -21.66
N ALA A 77 1.79 17.81 -21.81
CA ALA A 77 0.58 17.53 -22.58
C ALA A 77 -0.71 17.89 -21.79
N GLY A 78 -0.61 18.41 -20.58
CA GLY A 78 -1.75 18.78 -19.75
C GLY A 78 -2.49 17.59 -19.11
N ALA A 79 -1.87 16.41 -19.05
CA ALA A 79 -2.47 15.26 -18.38
C ALA A 79 -2.51 15.47 -16.85
N PRO A 80 -3.53 14.92 -16.16
CA PRO A 80 -3.61 14.94 -14.70
C PRO A 80 -2.36 14.34 -14.07
N GLN A 81 -1.90 14.94 -12.96
CA GLN A 81 -0.74 14.42 -12.24
C GLN A 81 -1.07 13.06 -11.64
N LYS A 82 -0.26 12.06 -11.96
CA LYS A 82 -0.35 10.72 -11.38
C LYS A 82 0.30 10.72 -9.99
N ILE A 83 -0.45 10.34 -8.97
CA ILE A 83 0.01 10.24 -7.58
C ILE A 83 -0.43 8.93 -6.95
N THR A 84 0.28 8.46 -5.93
CA THR A 84 -0.19 7.31 -5.17
C THR A 84 -1.25 7.70 -4.14
N MET A 85 -2.06 6.73 -3.72
CA MET A 85 -3.03 6.92 -2.63
C MET A 85 -2.34 7.47 -1.38
N LEU A 86 -1.18 6.92 -1.02
CA LEU A 86 -0.40 7.38 0.12
C LEU A 86 0.05 8.84 -0.03
N GLN A 87 0.52 9.23 -1.22
CA GLN A 87 0.92 10.62 -1.50
C GLN A 87 -0.27 11.56 -1.39
N ALA A 88 -1.43 11.20 -1.94
CA ALA A 88 -2.65 11.99 -1.86
C ALA A 88 -3.11 12.20 -0.40
N LEU A 89 -3.22 11.10 0.36
CA LEU A 89 -3.63 11.14 1.75
C LEU A 89 -2.67 11.97 2.62
N THR A 90 -1.37 11.74 2.45
CA THR A 90 -0.33 12.46 3.21
C THR A 90 -0.34 13.96 2.89
N ALA A 91 -0.47 14.31 1.60
CA ALA A 91 -0.53 15.70 1.17
C ALA A 91 -1.78 16.41 1.72
N LEU A 92 -2.94 15.75 1.73
CA LEU A 92 -4.17 16.29 2.32
C LEU A 92 -4.03 16.50 3.84
N GLU A 93 -3.42 15.56 4.55
CA GLU A 93 -3.19 15.70 5.99
C GLU A 93 -2.21 16.83 6.31
N MET A 94 -1.09 16.92 5.58
CA MET A 94 -0.15 18.03 5.70
C MET A 94 -0.81 19.37 5.37
N ALA A 95 -1.63 19.41 4.33
CA ALA A 95 -2.37 20.62 3.95
C ALA A 95 -3.39 21.02 5.01
N ALA A 96 -4.00 20.06 5.70
CA ALA A 96 -4.94 20.35 6.79
C ALA A 96 -4.28 21.13 7.94
N GLU A 97 -3.05 20.74 8.30
CA GLU A 97 -2.30 21.40 9.40
C GLU A 97 -1.58 22.68 8.97
N ASP A 98 -1.25 22.84 7.67
CA ASP A 98 -0.46 23.98 7.18
C ASP A 98 -1.31 25.28 7.06
N PRO A 99 -1.07 26.30 7.88
CA PRO A 99 -1.86 27.55 7.83
C PRO A 99 -1.67 28.36 6.55
N ARG A 100 -0.66 28.07 5.74
CA ARG A 100 -0.42 28.72 4.45
C ARG A 100 -1.42 28.26 3.38
N VAL A 101 -1.95 27.02 3.52
CA VAL A 101 -2.95 26.47 2.62
C VAL A 101 -4.34 26.94 3.03
N ARG A 102 -5.04 27.60 2.12
CA ARG A 102 -6.38 28.16 2.38
C ARG A 102 -7.52 27.40 1.74
N LYS A 103 -7.30 26.86 0.55
CA LYS A 103 -8.36 26.26 -0.26
C LYS A 103 -7.88 25.01 -0.96
N LEU A 104 -8.80 24.07 -1.15
CA LEU A 104 -8.63 22.88 -1.97
C LEU A 104 -9.71 22.89 -3.06
N ILE A 105 -9.33 22.76 -4.32
CA ILE A 105 -10.22 22.50 -5.44
C ILE A 105 -9.91 21.12 -5.99
N VAL A 106 -10.89 20.22 -5.98
CA VAL A 106 -10.82 18.94 -6.65
C VAL A 106 -11.64 19.01 -7.92
N ARG A 107 -11.06 18.60 -9.03
CA ARG A 107 -11.70 18.55 -10.32
C ARG A 107 -11.58 17.14 -10.90
N VAL A 108 -12.71 16.52 -11.24
CA VAL A 108 -12.69 15.26 -11.96
C VAL A 108 -12.70 15.54 -13.46
N VAL A 109 -11.73 14.96 -14.15
CA VAL A 109 -11.52 15.17 -15.59
C VAL A 109 -11.52 13.83 -16.31
N PRO A 110 -11.91 13.77 -17.59
CA PRO A 110 -11.82 12.55 -18.35
C PRO A 110 -10.35 12.10 -18.48
N PRO A 111 -10.09 10.79 -18.54
CA PRO A 111 -8.74 10.29 -18.75
C PRO A 111 -8.20 10.72 -20.11
N PRO A 112 -6.85 10.87 -20.25
CA PRO A 112 -6.23 11.32 -21.50
C PRO A 112 -6.46 10.37 -22.70
N ASP A 113 -6.73 9.09 -22.40
CA ASP A 113 -7.03 8.09 -23.43
C ASP A 113 -8.45 8.28 -23.93
N SER A 114 -8.59 8.69 -25.19
CA SER A 114 -9.86 8.94 -25.85
C SER A 114 -10.76 7.70 -26.02
N SER A 115 -10.22 6.50 -25.77
CA SER A 115 -11.01 5.25 -25.76
C SER A 115 -11.83 5.07 -24.48
N LYS A 116 -11.47 5.80 -23.40
CA LYS A 116 -12.14 5.79 -22.10
C LYS A 116 -12.89 7.11 -21.90
N HIS A 117 -14.20 7.08 -22.06
CA HIS A 117 -15.03 8.30 -21.98
C HIS A 117 -15.58 8.58 -20.56
N SER A 118 -15.35 7.67 -19.60
CA SER A 118 -15.94 7.80 -18.27
C SER A 118 -15.25 8.88 -17.41
N VAL A 119 -16.05 9.81 -16.90
CA VAL A 119 -15.64 10.85 -15.97
C VAL A 119 -15.86 10.33 -14.54
N SER A 120 -14.89 9.57 -14.06
CA SER A 120 -14.93 8.95 -12.74
C SER A 120 -13.57 9.03 -12.03
N THR A 121 -13.55 8.77 -10.73
CA THR A 121 -12.31 8.69 -9.97
C THR A 121 -11.58 7.36 -10.14
N GLY A 122 -12.29 6.32 -10.60
CA GLY A 122 -11.75 4.96 -10.70
C GLY A 122 -11.47 4.27 -9.37
N LEU A 123 -11.86 4.87 -8.26
CA LEU A 123 -11.59 4.37 -6.90
C LEU A 123 -12.65 3.35 -6.47
N GLY A 124 -12.21 2.37 -5.68
CA GLY A 124 -13.14 1.47 -4.99
C GLY A 124 -13.74 2.11 -3.73
N PHE A 125 -14.69 1.39 -3.12
CA PHE A 125 -15.48 1.91 -2.01
C PHE A 125 -14.63 2.33 -0.79
N ALA A 126 -13.73 1.46 -0.34
CA ALA A 126 -12.89 1.73 0.83
C ALA A 126 -11.86 2.84 0.56
N GLN A 127 -11.26 2.87 -0.64
CA GLN A 127 -10.36 3.95 -1.05
C GLN A 127 -11.08 5.31 -1.07
N THR A 128 -12.32 5.33 -1.57
CA THR A 128 -13.17 6.52 -1.51
C THR A 128 -13.42 6.95 -0.07
N GLN A 129 -13.69 6.03 0.85
CA GLN A 129 -13.84 6.33 2.28
C GLN A 129 -12.57 6.93 2.89
N GLU A 130 -11.39 6.43 2.55
CA GLU A 130 -10.11 6.98 3.04
C GLU A 130 -9.92 8.43 2.59
N LEU A 131 -10.15 8.73 1.31
CA LEU A 131 -10.06 10.09 0.80
C LEU A 131 -11.12 11.01 1.41
N ARG A 132 -12.35 10.54 1.55
CA ARG A 132 -13.42 11.29 2.23
C ARG A 132 -13.01 11.70 3.64
N GLN A 133 -12.45 10.78 4.42
CA GLN A 133 -11.98 11.06 5.78
C GLN A 133 -10.88 12.13 5.78
N ALA A 134 -9.92 12.06 4.85
CA ALA A 134 -8.87 13.07 4.72
C ALA A 134 -9.44 14.45 4.35
N ILE A 135 -10.41 14.51 3.44
CA ILE A 135 -11.09 15.74 3.02
C ILE A 135 -11.91 16.33 4.18
N LEU A 136 -12.67 15.52 4.91
CA LEU A 136 -13.45 15.97 6.05
C LEU A 136 -12.54 16.50 7.16
N LYS A 137 -11.40 15.83 7.43
CA LYS A 137 -10.36 16.31 8.36
C LYS A 137 -9.78 17.64 7.91
N PHE A 138 -9.43 17.77 6.61
CA PHE A 138 -8.97 19.04 6.03
C PHE A 138 -9.98 20.16 6.26
N ARG A 139 -11.26 19.94 5.95
CA ARG A 139 -12.32 20.90 6.16
C ARG A 139 -12.46 21.32 7.62
N ALA A 140 -12.51 20.36 8.54
CA ALA A 140 -12.63 20.64 9.97
C ALA A 140 -11.46 21.48 10.48
N LYS A 141 -10.22 21.13 10.11
CA LYS A 141 -9.03 21.88 10.51
C LYS A 141 -9.00 23.29 9.92
N LYS A 142 -9.40 23.45 8.67
CA LYS A 142 -9.46 24.78 8.05
C LYS A 142 -10.56 25.65 8.65
N ALA A 143 -11.69 25.06 9.03
CA ALA A 143 -12.74 25.77 9.75
C ALA A 143 -12.25 26.30 11.11
N GLU A 144 -11.49 25.49 11.86
CA GLU A 144 -10.85 25.90 13.11
C GLU A 144 -9.83 27.04 12.90
N GLN A 145 -9.00 26.96 11.83
CA GLN A 145 -7.93 27.94 11.57
C GLN A 145 -8.44 29.29 11.06
N PHE A 146 -9.53 29.31 10.32
CA PHE A 146 -9.97 30.52 9.59
C PHE A 146 -11.38 31.01 9.96
N ASP A 147 -11.99 30.42 10.98
CA ASP A 147 -13.35 30.76 11.47
C ASP A 147 -14.41 30.81 10.33
N SER A 148 -14.21 29.98 9.30
CA SER A 148 -15.09 29.91 8.13
C SER A 148 -15.06 28.56 7.48
N ASP A 149 -16.12 27.78 7.61
CA ASP A 149 -16.29 26.51 6.88
C ASP A 149 -16.75 26.72 5.42
N ASN A 150 -17.16 27.94 5.05
CA ASN A 150 -17.95 28.14 3.83
C ASN A 150 -17.16 28.04 2.52
N TRP A 151 -15.80 28.17 2.54
CA TRP A 151 -15.05 28.42 1.30
C TRP A 151 -13.70 27.71 1.23
N ASN A 152 -13.53 26.57 1.90
CA ASN A 152 -12.22 25.93 1.98
C ASN A 152 -12.04 24.70 1.09
N ALA A 153 -13.12 24.01 0.68
CA ALA A 153 -13.05 22.83 -0.17
C ALA A 153 -14.16 22.79 -1.22
N PHE A 154 -13.77 22.73 -2.49
CA PHE A 154 -14.63 22.73 -3.66
C PHE A 154 -14.44 21.47 -4.50
N PHE A 155 -15.53 20.95 -5.03
CA PHE A 155 -15.52 19.85 -5.98
C PHE A 155 -16.18 20.28 -7.28
N HIS A 156 -15.54 20.04 -8.40
CA HIS A 156 -16.06 20.31 -9.73
C HIS A 156 -16.07 19.05 -10.59
N ILE A 157 -17.15 18.86 -11.31
CA ILE A 157 -17.30 17.80 -12.32
C ILE A 157 -18.26 18.25 -13.42
N ASP A 158 -18.02 17.80 -14.63
CA ASP A 158 -18.91 18.11 -15.74
C ASP A 158 -20.21 17.27 -15.64
N SER A 159 -20.10 15.99 -15.39
CA SER A 159 -21.19 15.06 -15.16
C SER A 159 -20.67 13.90 -14.31
N PHE A 160 -21.48 13.35 -13.44
CA PHE A 160 -21.14 12.12 -12.71
C PHE A 160 -21.49 10.92 -13.57
N ASP A 161 -20.52 10.03 -13.77
CA ASP A 161 -20.72 8.75 -14.47
C ASP A 161 -20.98 7.58 -13.51
N ASP A 162 -20.60 7.75 -12.24
CA ASP A 162 -20.80 6.74 -11.20
C ASP A 162 -21.12 7.35 -9.83
N GLN A 163 -21.80 6.56 -9.00
CA GLN A 163 -22.24 6.94 -7.67
C GLN A 163 -21.07 7.08 -6.66
N LEU A 164 -19.95 6.35 -6.83
CA LEU A 164 -18.82 6.45 -5.92
C LEU A 164 -18.07 7.78 -6.08
N THR A 165 -18.02 8.31 -7.31
CA THR A 165 -17.51 9.67 -7.56
C THR A 165 -18.37 10.72 -6.85
N TYR A 166 -19.69 10.57 -6.84
CA TYR A 166 -20.58 11.45 -6.05
C TYR A 166 -20.40 11.22 -4.55
N TYR A 167 -20.20 9.98 -4.11
CA TYR A 167 -19.89 9.65 -2.72
C TYR A 167 -18.61 10.39 -2.24
N LEU A 168 -17.58 10.49 -3.07
CA LEU A 168 -16.43 11.34 -2.78
C LEU A 168 -16.81 12.82 -2.74
N ALA A 169 -17.55 13.30 -3.74
CA ALA A 169 -17.95 14.69 -3.87
C ALA A 169 -18.79 15.16 -2.67
N SER A 170 -19.63 14.30 -2.10
CA SER A 170 -20.51 14.65 -0.97
C SER A 170 -19.72 15.11 0.27
N ALA A 171 -18.46 14.70 0.43
CA ALA A 171 -17.58 15.18 1.49
C ALA A 171 -17.19 16.65 1.35
N PHE A 172 -17.39 17.25 0.19
CA PHE A 172 -17.14 18.66 -0.06
C PHE A 172 -18.37 19.49 0.28
N ARG A 173 -18.15 20.70 0.79
CA ARG A 173 -19.26 21.62 1.03
C ARG A 173 -19.86 22.13 -0.27
N SER A 174 -19.00 22.53 -1.19
CA SER A 174 -19.40 23.09 -2.47
C SER A 174 -19.13 22.12 -3.60
N ILE A 175 -20.20 21.69 -4.25
CA ILE A 175 -20.18 20.81 -5.42
C ILE A 175 -20.74 21.58 -6.58
N LEU A 176 -19.94 21.78 -7.63
CA LEU A 176 -20.33 22.44 -8.88
C LEU A 176 -20.42 21.40 -9.99
N MET A 177 -21.55 21.34 -10.69
CA MET A 177 -21.80 20.47 -11.85
C MET A 177 -22.26 21.30 -13.04
N GLN A 178 -21.91 20.88 -14.25
CA GLN A 178 -22.40 21.57 -15.47
C GLN A 178 -23.90 21.39 -15.62
N SER A 179 -24.54 22.37 -16.29
CA SER A 179 -26.00 22.41 -16.49
C SER A 179 -26.55 21.22 -17.31
N THR A 180 -25.70 20.62 -18.15
CA THR A 180 -26.05 19.45 -18.96
C THR A 180 -25.60 18.14 -18.30
N GLY A 181 -24.99 18.22 -17.13
CA GLY A 181 -24.55 17.06 -16.36
C GLY A 181 -25.70 16.29 -15.71
N SER A 182 -25.43 15.06 -15.36
CA SER A 182 -26.35 14.17 -14.63
C SER A 182 -25.68 13.58 -13.39
N LEU A 183 -26.50 13.20 -12.42
CA LEU A 183 -26.08 12.54 -11.20
C LEU A 183 -26.78 11.17 -11.10
N PRO A 184 -26.03 10.05 -11.26
CA PRO A 184 -26.59 8.73 -11.05
C PRO A 184 -26.60 8.37 -9.55
N LEU A 185 -27.78 8.08 -9.01
CA LEU A 185 -27.99 7.50 -7.68
C LEU A 185 -28.69 6.15 -7.82
N THR A 186 -27.93 5.16 -8.31
CA THR A 186 -28.46 3.86 -8.74
C THR A 186 -28.58 2.84 -7.62
N GLY A 187 -28.14 3.16 -6.41
CA GLY A 187 -27.94 2.17 -5.36
C GLY A 187 -26.79 1.20 -5.66
N LEU A 188 -26.66 0.15 -4.85
CA LEU A 188 -25.64 -0.88 -5.01
C LEU A 188 -26.27 -2.18 -5.50
N SER A 189 -25.71 -2.76 -6.53
CA SER A 189 -26.15 -4.02 -7.11
C SER A 189 -25.01 -4.96 -7.41
N SER A 190 -25.29 -6.25 -7.50
CA SER A 190 -24.34 -7.29 -7.92
C SER A 190 -24.95 -8.13 -9.02
N THR A 191 -24.32 -8.16 -10.18
CA THR A 191 -24.71 -9.03 -11.29
C THR A 191 -23.71 -10.17 -11.42
N GLN A 192 -24.19 -11.41 -11.39
CA GLN A 192 -23.35 -12.60 -11.58
C GLN A 192 -23.80 -13.39 -12.78
N PHE A 193 -22.83 -13.84 -13.57
CA PHE A 193 -23.03 -14.74 -14.68
C PHE A 193 -22.73 -16.17 -14.25
N HIS A 194 -23.56 -17.13 -14.71
CA HIS A 194 -23.36 -18.54 -14.49
C HIS A 194 -23.07 -19.22 -15.84
N PHE A 195 -21.92 -19.88 -15.92
CA PHE A 195 -21.40 -20.47 -17.15
C PHE A 195 -21.50 -22.00 -17.18
N LYS A 196 -22.13 -22.63 -16.15
CA LYS A 196 -22.26 -24.07 -16.06
C LYS A 196 -22.94 -24.64 -17.29
N ASP A 197 -24.12 -24.11 -17.67
CA ASP A 197 -24.86 -24.63 -18.80
C ASP A 197 -24.16 -24.44 -20.14
N LEU A 198 -23.34 -23.38 -20.27
CA LEU A 198 -22.47 -23.17 -21.42
C LEU A 198 -21.33 -24.20 -21.42
N ALA A 199 -20.66 -24.42 -20.30
CA ALA A 199 -19.60 -25.41 -20.17
C ALA A 199 -20.12 -26.81 -20.50
N ASP A 200 -21.26 -27.18 -19.94
CA ASP A 200 -21.93 -28.47 -20.23
C ASP A 200 -22.24 -28.62 -21.72
N LYS A 201 -22.75 -27.58 -22.39
CA LYS A 201 -23.05 -27.59 -23.83
C LYS A 201 -21.83 -27.82 -24.71
N ILE A 202 -20.69 -27.21 -24.38
CA ILE A 202 -19.46 -27.38 -25.14
C ILE A 202 -18.64 -28.61 -24.72
N GLY A 203 -19.04 -29.31 -23.66
CA GLY A 203 -18.40 -30.52 -23.20
C GLY A 203 -17.20 -30.26 -22.27
N ILE A 204 -17.29 -29.28 -21.42
CA ILE A 204 -16.32 -28.99 -20.35
C ILE A 204 -17.05 -29.20 -19.03
N ASP A 205 -16.64 -30.23 -18.26
CA ASP A 205 -17.13 -30.42 -16.92
C ASP A 205 -16.22 -29.70 -15.92
N MET A 206 -16.85 -29.06 -14.93
CA MET A 206 -16.12 -28.32 -13.89
C MET A 206 -16.12 -29.11 -12.59
N GLN A 207 -15.01 -29.78 -12.28
CA GLN A 207 -14.85 -30.50 -11.02
C GLN A 207 -14.33 -29.53 -9.95
N ALA A 208 -15.18 -29.21 -8.98
CA ALA A 208 -14.86 -28.31 -7.87
C ALA A 208 -14.87 -29.03 -6.52
N GLU A 209 -13.95 -28.64 -5.66
CA GLU A 209 -14.01 -29.00 -4.23
C GLU A 209 -13.94 -27.71 -3.42
N THR A 210 -15.00 -27.42 -2.67
CA THR A 210 -15.08 -26.25 -1.81
C THR A 210 -15.21 -26.69 -0.35
N ARG A 211 -14.73 -25.86 0.55
CA ARG A 211 -14.94 -26.08 1.99
C ARG A 211 -15.77 -24.93 2.53
N LYS A 212 -16.93 -25.37 2.97
CA LYS A 212 -18.05 -24.67 3.58
C LYS A 212 -18.91 -23.87 2.58
N GLU A 213 -20.13 -23.62 3.01
CA GLU A 213 -21.26 -23.22 2.17
C GLU A 213 -21.23 -21.79 1.62
N TYR A 214 -20.46 -20.89 2.25
CA TYR A 214 -20.28 -19.52 1.75
C TYR A 214 -19.10 -19.38 0.78
N LYS A 215 -18.25 -20.42 0.62
CA LYS A 215 -17.13 -20.38 -0.32
C LYS A 215 -17.60 -20.66 -1.74
N SER A 216 -18.24 -19.69 -2.35
CA SER A 216 -18.97 -19.81 -3.62
C SER A 216 -18.23 -19.27 -4.84
N VAL A 217 -16.91 -19.07 -4.76
CA VAL A 217 -16.08 -18.58 -5.88
C VAL A 217 -16.14 -19.49 -7.12
N THR A 218 -16.47 -20.77 -6.96
CA THR A 218 -16.65 -21.74 -8.04
C THR A 218 -18.07 -21.76 -8.60
N ALA A 219 -19.05 -21.21 -7.89
CA ALA A 219 -20.47 -21.28 -8.26
C ALA A 219 -20.76 -20.75 -9.68
N PRO A 220 -20.11 -19.71 -10.21
CA PRO A 220 -20.30 -19.29 -11.60
C PRO A 220 -20.07 -20.39 -12.64
N PHE A 221 -19.27 -21.40 -12.32
CA PHE A 221 -18.90 -22.48 -13.22
C PHE A 221 -19.53 -23.84 -12.87
N THR A 222 -20.00 -23.99 -11.62
CA THR A 222 -20.57 -25.25 -11.13
C THR A 222 -22.07 -25.26 -10.93
N GLU A 223 -22.67 -24.07 -10.91
CA GLU A 223 -24.09 -23.88 -10.66
C GLU A 223 -24.75 -23.08 -11.78
N SER A 224 -25.98 -23.44 -12.15
CA SER A 224 -26.79 -22.70 -13.15
C SER A 224 -27.46 -21.45 -12.57
N SER A 225 -27.47 -21.29 -11.25
CA SER A 225 -27.98 -20.12 -10.53
C SER A 225 -27.23 -19.87 -9.25
N MET A 226 -27.39 -18.69 -8.67
CA MET A 226 -26.74 -18.32 -7.43
C MET A 226 -27.22 -19.17 -6.25
N PRO A 227 -26.30 -19.89 -5.54
CA PRO A 227 -26.64 -20.63 -4.32
C PRO A 227 -27.20 -19.70 -3.23
N GLU A 228 -28.18 -20.22 -2.43
CA GLU A 228 -28.90 -19.43 -1.42
C GLU A 228 -27.93 -18.76 -0.40
N LYS A 229 -26.98 -19.51 0.14
CA LYS A 229 -25.99 -18.96 1.09
C LYS A 229 -25.09 -17.89 0.48
N HIS A 230 -24.82 -17.98 -0.81
CA HIS A 230 -24.10 -16.94 -1.53
C HIS A 230 -24.96 -15.68 -1.70
N ARG A 231 -26.22 -15.85 -2.08
CA ARG A 231 -27.19 -14.75 -2.18
C ARG A 231 -27.35 -14.02 -0.85
N GLU A 232 -27.53 -14.77 0.24
CA GLU A 232 -27.60 -14.26 1.62
C GLU A 232 -26.39 -13.35 1.93
N ASN A 233 -25.17 -13.87 1.72
CA ASN A 233 -23.96 -13.11 2.04
C ASN A 233 -23.78 -11.87 1.17
N ILE A 234 -24.09 -11.95 -0.15
CA ILE A 234 -24.04 -10.78 -1.03
C ILE A 234 -25.04 -9.71 -0.58
N MET A 235 -26.27 -10.11 -0.22
CA MET A 235 -27.28 -9.16 0.25
C MET A 235 -26.87 -8.49 1.57
N GLU A 236 -26.26 -9.22 2.51
CA GLU A 236 -25.71 -8.65 3.73
C GLU A 236 -24.64 -7.59 3.41
N ILE A 237 -23.70 -7.91 2.52
CA ILE A 237 -22.63 -7.00 2.10
C ILE A 237 -23.22 -5.74 1.45
N LEU A 238 -24.11 -5.91 0.47
CA LEU A 238 -24.74 -4.79 -0.24
C LEU A 238 -25.53 -3.91 0.72
N SER A 239 -26.29 -4.50 1.65
CA SER A 239 -27.04 -3.75 2.66
C SER A 239 -26.13 -2.97 3.62
N SER A 240 -25.02 -3.56 4.03
CA SER A 240 -24.03 -2.89 4.89
C SER A 240 -23.35 -1.71 4.17
N LEU A 241 -22.90 -1.91 2.93
CA LEU A 241 -22.26 -0.85 2.13
C LEU A 241 -23.25 0.27 1.78
N ASP A 242 -24.47 -0.07 1.40
CA ASP A 242 -25.53 0.88 1.06
C ASP A 242 -25.94 1.72 2.27
N SER A 243 -26.08 1.10 3.44
CA SER A 243 -26.33 1.82 4.70
C SER A 243 -25.22 2.82 5.03
N GLN A 244 -23.94 2.47 4.82
CA GLN A 244 -22.80 3.36 5.00
C GLN A 244 -22.88 4.53 4.01
N LEU A 245 -23.05 4.23 2.73
CA LEU A 245 -23.11 5.23 1.65
C LEU A 245 -24.23 6.24 1.88
N VAL A 246 -25.47 5.78 2.12
CA VAL A 246 -26.63 6.64 2.33
C VAL A 246 -26.46 7.48 3.61
N SER A 247 -25.96 6.88 4.68
CA SER A 247 -25.76 7.60 5.94
C SER A 247 -24.70 8.69 5.83
N ASP A 248 -23.59 8.42 5.17
CA ASP A 248 -22.50 9.37 4.99
C ASP A 248 -22.92 10.54 4.07
N ILE A 249 -23.56 10.24 2.94
CA ILE A 249 -24.09 11.29 2.02
C ILE A 249 -25.12 12.16 2.74
N ALA A 250 -26.08 11.56 3.44
CA ALA A 250 -27.10 12.30 4.16
C ALA A 250 -26.49 13.24 5.20
N LEU A 251 -25.56 12.75 6.01
CA LEU A 251 -24.87 13.53 7.04
C LEU A 251 -24.08 14.69 6.45
N ASP A 252 -23.34 14.45 5.39
CA ASP A 252 -22.49 15.46 4.74
C ASP A 252 -23.30 16.52 4.04
N ARG A 253 -24.37 16.15 3.36
CA ARG A 253 -25.25 17.10 2.66
C ARG A 253 -26.09 17.94 3.63
N CYS A 254 -26.59 17.34 4.71
CA CYS A 254 -27.28 18.08 5.79
C CYS A 254 -26.35 19.09 6.46
N ASN A 255 -25.08 18.75 6.71
CA ASN A 255 -24.11 19.67 7.28
C ASN A 255 -23.66 20.76 6.27
N SER A 256 -23.78 20.51 4.96
CA SER A 256 -23.32 21.42 3.89
C SER A 256 -24.39 22.42 3.47
N THR A 257 -25.62 22.00 3.41
CA THR A 257 -26.73 22.94 3.22
C THR A 257 -26.88 23.70 4.53
N ASN A 258 -26.61 25.02 4.52
CA ASN A 258 -27.27 25.94 5.42
C ASN A 258 -28.76 25.91 5.04
N ALA A 259 -29.44 24.80 5.09
CA ALA A 259 -30.83 24.77 5.35
C ALA A 259 -30.96 25.63 6.59
N LYS A 260 -31.47 26.83 6.45
CA LYS A 260 -32.00 27.61 7.54
C LYS A 260 -32.88 26.62 8.26
N ALA A 261 -32.29 25.89 9.21
CA ALA A 261 -33.05 25.08 10.12
C ALA A 261 -34.03 26.08 10.69
N SER A 262 -35.25 25.96 10.29
CA SER A 262 -36.35 26.58 11.01
C SER A 262 -36.15 26.10 12.43
N SER A 263 -35.72 27.05 13.26
CA SER A 263 -35.31 26.92 14.62
C SER A 263 -36.11 25.84 15.35
N GLY A 264 -35.54 24.69 15.61
CA GLY A 264 -36.09 23.71 16.53
C GLY A 264 -35.93 22.24 16.24
N GLU A 265 -35.52 21.80 15.06
CA GLU A 265 -35.31 20.37 14.77
C GLU A 265 -33.91 19.90 15.14
N SER A 266 -33.84 18.70 15.73
CA SER A 266 -32.55 18.10 16.08
C SER A 266 -31.77 17.70 14.80
N LYS A 267 -30.45 17.76 14.82
CA LYS A 267 -29.60 17.34 13.70
C LYS A 267 -29.87 15.91 13.26
N ASP A 268 -30.25 15.04 14.17
CA ASP A 268 -30.56 13.64 13.89
C ASP A 268 -31.86 13.50 13.06
N ALA A 269 -32.90 14.26 13.36
CA ALA A 269 -34.15 14.26 12.59
C ALA A 269 -33.92 14.77 11.15
N THR A 270 -33.02 15.73 10.96
CA THR A 270 -32.67 16.25 9.63
C THR A 270 -31.87 15.22 8.82
N ALA A 271 -30.96 14.47 9.46
CA ALA A 271 -30.19 13.43 8.81
C ALA A 271 -31.08 12.23 8.39
N ASP A 272 -32.04 11.84 9.22
CA ASP A 272 -32.96 10.77 8.88
C ASP A 272 -33.93 11.16 7.75
N ALA A 273 -34.39 12.40 7.70
CA ALA A 273 -35.16 12.93 6.57
C ALA A 273 -34.32 12.90 5.27
N ALA A 274 -33.04 13.26 5.34
CA ALA A 274 -32.15 13.18 4.17
C ALA A 274 -31.90 11.73 3.71
N LYS A 275 -31.78 10.78 4.63
CA LYS A 275 -31.68 9.35 4.28
C LYS A 275 -32.95 8.86 3.57
N GLN A 276 -34.12 9.24 4.06
CA GLN A 276 -35.37 8.90 3.44
C GLN A 276 -35.51 9.50 2.03
N MET A 277 -35.09 10.76 1.87
CA MET A 277 -35.07 11.43 0.56
C MET A 277 -34.13 10.72 -0.42
N LEU A 278 -32.92 10.36 0.01
CA LEU A 278 -31.97 9.62 -0.83
C LEU A 278 -32.53 8.25 -1.24
N ARG A 279 -33.19 7.53 -0.33
CA ARG A 279 -33.86 6.26 -0.62
C ARG A 279 -34.97 6.43 -1.63
N TYR A 280 -35.82 7.43 -1.45
CA TYR A 280 -36.90 7.74 -2.38
C TYR A 280 -36.33 8.02 -3.79
N VAL A 281 -35.28 8.81 -3.90
CA VAL A 281 -34.61 9.09 -5.19
C VAL A 281 -34.12 7.80 -5.85
N MET A 282 -33.45 6.94 -5.08
CA MET A 282 -32.87 5.68 -5.61
C MET A 282 -33.93 4.67 -6.05
N GLU A 283 -35.07 4.65 -5.39
CA GLU A 283 -36.13 3.65 -5.58
C GLU A 283 -37.26 4.09 -6.54
N GLU A 284 -37.64 5.36 -6.48
CA GLU A 284 -38.87 5.83 -7.14
C GLU A 284 -38.64 6.88 -8.25
N GLU A 285 -37.79 7.89 -8.02
CA GLU A 285 -37.57 8.97 -9.01
C GLU A 285 -36.73 8.51 -10.21
N GLY A 286 -35.99 7.42 -10.04
CA GLY A 286 -35.12 6.88 -11.07
C GLY A 286 -33.64 7.25 -10.89
N PRO A 287 -32.75 6.50 -11.57
CA PRO A 287 -31.34 6.48 -11.25
C PRO A 287 -30.57 7.72 -11.73
N PHE A 288 -31.17 8.62 -12.52
CA PHE A 288 -30.47 9.74 -13.13
C PHE A 288 -31.16 11.05 -12.84
N LEU A 289 -30.54 11.89 -12.02
CA LEU A 289 -30.99 13.25 -11.77
C LEU A 289 -30.30 14.22 -12.73
N THR A 290 -31.05 15.17 -13.28
CA THR A 290 -30.49 16.34 -13.97
C THR A 290 -29.76 17.26 -12.98
N ALA A 291 -28.89 18.12 -13.48
CA ALA A 291 -28.20 19.11 -12.64
C ALA A 291 -29.20 19.98 -11.83
N LYS A 292 -30.34 20.33 -12.44
CA LYS A 292 -31.37 21.13 -11.76
C LYS A 292 -32.05 20.35 -10.63
N GLU A 293 -32.46 19.11 -10.83
CA GLU A 293 -33.06 18.27 -9.79
C GLU A 293 -32.09 18.03 -8.64
N ALA A 294 -30.82 17.70 -8.94
CA ALA A 294 -29.77 17.54 -7.95
C ALA A 294 -29.52 18.82 -7.12
N TYR A 295 -29.62 19.99 -7.75
CA TYR A 295 -29.51 21.27 -7.08
C TYR A 295 -30.75 21.56 -6.21
N ASP A 296 -31.94 21.38 -6.74
CA ASP A 296 -33.21 21.62 -6.03
C ASP A 296 -33.34 20.71 -4.78
N MET A 297 -32.78 19.49 -4.84
CA MET A 297 -32.70 18.54 -3.73
C MET A 297 -31.53 18.80 -2.76
N GLY A 298 -30.67 19.77 -3.04
CA GLY A 298 -29.50 20.09 -2.20
C GLY A 298 -28.35 19.08 -2.30
N LEU A 299 -28.38 18.18 -3.28
CA LEU A 299 -27.33 17.19 -3.52
C LEU A 299 -26.07 17.83 -4.13
N ILE A 300 -26.24 18.89 -4.92
CA ILE A 300 -25.13 19.76 -5.37
C ILE A 300 -25.38 21.19 -4.89
N SER A 301 -24.35 22.00 -4.90
CA SER A 301 -24.38 23.38 -4.34
C SER A 301 -24.62 24.45 -5.38
N ASP A 302 -24.22 24.17 -6.63
CA ASP A 302 -24.33 25.16 -7.72
C ASP A 302 -24.31 24.45 -9.09
N ILE A 303 -24.79 25.16 -10.11
CA ILE A 303 -24.80 24.71 -11.50
C ILE A 303 -24.01 25.69 -12.35
N GLY A 304 -22.95 25.22 -13.01
CA GLY A 304 -22.11 26.08 -13.84
C GLY A 304 -20.89 25.39 -14.40
N GLN A 305 -20.10 26.13 -15.14
CA GLN A 305 -18.84 25.67 -15.67
C GLN A 305 -17.68 26.01 -14.72
N TYR A 306 -16.60 25.23 -14.80
CA TYR A 306 -15.40 25.51 -14.06
C TYR A 306 -14.77 26.84 -14.53
N ASP A 307 -14.74 27.80 -13.63
CA ASP A 307 -14.07 29.09 -13.86
C ASP A 307 -13.02 29.35 -12.78
N LEU A 308 -11.77 29.27 -13.18
CA LEU A 308 -10.64 29.50 -12.28
C LEU A 308 -10.61 30.91 -11.70
N PHE A 309 -11.20 31.89 -12.41
CA PHE A 309 -11.30 33.30 -11.93
C PHE A 309 -12.27 33.45 -10.77
N THR A 310 -13.38 32.74 -10.79
CA THR A 310 -14.39 32.75 -9.73
C THR A 310 -13.83 32.18 -8.41
N TYR A 311 -12.92 31.21 -8.47
CA TYR A 311 -12.34 30.60 -7.29
C TYR A 311 -11.06 31.25 -6.75
N GLY A 312 -10.61 32.40 -7.33
CA GLY A 312 -9.62 33.26 -6.70
C GLY A 312 -8.21 33.22 -7.29
N ARG A 313 -8.07 33.02 -8.62
CA ARG A 313 -6.76 33.13 -9.31
C ARG A 313 -6.11 34.50 -9.17
N ALA A 314 -6.88 35.51 -8.90
CA ALA A 314 -6.39 36.92 -8.85
C ALA A 314 -5.54 37.24 -7.61
N GLN A 315 -5.48 36.40 -6.58
CA GLN A 315 -4.82 36.73 -5.31
C GLN A 315 -4.07 35.55 -4.62
N SER A 316 -4.03 34.36 -5.21
CA SER A 316 -3.47 33.19 -4.52
C SER A 316 -2.46 32.47 -5.38
N ASN A 317 -1.37 32.01 -4.77
CA ASN A 317 -0.47 31.07 -5.39
C ASN A 317 -1.18 29.73 -5.58
N VAL A 318 -1.13 29.23 -6.79
CA VAL A 318 -1.78 27.98 -7.20
C VAL A 318 -0.73 26.89 -7.32
N THR A 319 -0.92 25.77 -6.62
CA THR A 319 -0.03 24.61 -6.75
C THR A 319 -0.84 23.31 -6.80
N SER A 320 -0.32 22.27 -7.46
CA SER A 320 -0.97 20.96 -7.47
C SER A 320 -0.82 20.28 -6.11
N LEU A 321 -1.77 19.41 -5.76
CA LEU A 321 -1.71 18.65 -4.51
C LEU A 321 -0.43 17.79 -4.42
N GLY A 322 -0.01 17.18 -5.53
CA GLY A 322 1.20 16.36 -5.56
C GLY A 322 2.48 17.18 -5.40
N ASP A 323 2.61 18.32 -6.11
CA ASP A 323 3.77 19.20 -5.97
C ASP A 323 3.85 19.80 -4.56
N TYR A 324 2.71 20.16 -3.95
CA TYR A 324 2.64 20.59 -2.56
C TYR A 324 3.11 19.50 -1.58
N GLY A 325 2.58 18.29 -1.72
CA GLY A 325 2.94 17.17 -0.85
C GLY A 325 4.43 16.85 -0.90
N GLU A 326 5.04 16.88 -2.10
CA GLU A 326 6.49 16.69 -2.27
C GLU A 326 7.31 17.84 -1.64
N ALA A 327 6.90 19.08 -1.84
CA ALA A 327 7.55 20.25 -1.25
C ALA A 327 7.48 20.22 0.29
N ARG A 328 6.30 19.95 0.83
CA ARG A 328 6.09 19.93 2.28
C ARG A 328 6.82 18.78 2.96
N ARG A 329 6.86 17.60 2.35
CA ARG A 329 7.65 16.49 2.86
C ARG A 329 9.13 16.85 2.98
N ARG A 330 9.71 17.53 2.00
CA ARG A 330 11.10 18.00 2.05
C ARG A 330 11.31 19.05 3.15
N GLU A 331 10.35 19.94 3.39
CA GLU A 331 10.43 20.88 4.51
C GLU A 331 10.47 20.13 5.85
N VAL A 332 9.55 19.17 6.07
CA VAL A 332 9.51 18.36 7.29
C VAL A 332 10.81 17.56 7.46
N GLU A 333 11.30 16.93 6.40
CA GLU A 333 12.58 16.21 6.43
C GLU A 333 13.74 17.15 6.80
N ARG A 334 13.80 18.34 6.26
CA ARG A 334 14.83 19.34 6.59
C ARG A 334 14.72 19.86 8.02
N ASP A 335 13.52 20.16 8.48
CA ASP A 335 13.27 20.79 9.78
C ASP A 335 13.38 19.77 10.94
N SER A 336 13.18 18.49 10.68
CA SER A 336 13.41 17.42 11.66
C SER A 336 14.91 17.06 11.82
N TRP A 337 15.83 17.65 11.03
CA TRP A 337 17.29 17.41 11.06
C TRP A 337 18.15 18.21 12.05
N PRO A 338 17.67 19.22 12.80
CA PRO A 338 18.55 19.93 13.77
C PRO A 338 19.17 19.01 14.83
N THR A 339 18.51 17.91 15.14
CA THR A 339 19.01 16.91 16.10
C THR A 339 20.13 16.06 15.49
N LEU A 340 20.05 15.74 14.21
CA LEU A 340 21.10 15.04 13.47
C LEU A 340 22.36 15.90 13.30
N THR A 341 22.24 17.19 13.01
CA THR A 341 23.39 18.09 12.84
C THR A 341 24.22 18.26 14.12
N LYS A 342 23.61 18.24 15.29
CA LYS A 342 24.34 18.20 16.57
C LYS A 342 25.06 16.88 16.77
N PHE A 343 24.44 15.80 16.35
CA PHE A 343 25.03 14.46 16.43
C PHE A 343 26.10 14.25 15.37
N GLU A 344 25.92 14.68 14.13
CA GLU A 344 26.95 14.64 13.08
C GLU A 344 28.22 15.39 13.50
N LYS A 345 28.10 16.54 14.15
CA LYS A 345 29.22 17.26 14.72
C LYS A 345 29.93 16.49 15.83
N LEU A 346 29.19 15.80 16.68
CA LEU A 346 29.77 14.91 17.70
C LEU A 346 30.44 13.70 17.07
N VAL A 347 29.82 13.15 16.03
CA VAL A 347 30.30 12.03 15.24
C VAL A 347 31.60 12.41 14.47
N ASP A 348 31.65 13.58 13.86
CA ASP A 348 32.89 14.10 13.22
C ASP A 348 34.01 14.34 14.22
N PHE A 349 33.67 14.79 15.41
CA PHE A 349 34.65 14.93 16.50
C PHE A 349 35.19 13.56 16.96
N VAL A 350 34.32 12.56 17.10
CA VAL A 350 34.74 11.18 17.46
C VAL A 350 35.56 10.54 16.33
N LYS A 351 35.22 10.82 15.07
CA LYS A 351 35.97 10.37 13.89
C LYS A 351 37.39 10.94 13.86
N GLN A 352 37.52 12.22 14.16
CA GLN A 352 38.84 12.88 14.25
C GLN A 352 39.70 12.36 15.42
N ALA A 353 39.04 11.98 16.53
CA ALA A 353 39.75 11.54 17.73
C ALA A 353 40.15 10.05 17.74
N LYS A 354 39.38 9.16 17.12
CA LYS A 354 39.50 7.69 17.27
C LYS A 354 39.63 6.91 15.95
N GLY A 355 39.52 7.55 14.78
CA GLY A 355 39.70 6.93 13.45
C GLY A 355 38.48 6.33 12.82
N ASP A 356 38.58 6.03 11.51
CA ASP A 356 37.45 5.67 10.64
C ASP A 356 36.76 4.33 10.97
N GLU A 357 37.47 3.32 11.48
CA GLU A 357 36.89 2.01 11.80
C GLU A 357 36.03 2.05 13.08
N TYR A 358 36.51 2.74 14.08
CA TYR A 358 35.79 2.96 15.32
C TYR A 358 34.49 3.76 15.06
N TYR A 359 34.63 4.80 14.21
CA TYR A 359 33.49 5.57 13.72
C TYR A 359 32.43 4.73 13.03
N LYS A 360 32.82 3.86 12.07
CA LYS A 360 31.90 2.97 11.35
C LYS A 360 31.16 2.05 12.29
N SER A 361 31.84 1.52 13.30
CA SER A 361 31.23 0.61 14.28
C SER A 361 30.24 1.31 15.20
N ILE A 362 30.58 2.52 15.69
CA ILE A 362 29.69 3.33 16.53
C ILE A 362 28.53 3.87 15.73
N ASN A 363 28.76 4.34 14.51
CA ASN A 363 27.68 4.83 13.66
C ASN A 363 26.69 3.71 13.27
N LYS A 364 27.21 2.49 13.05
CA LYS A 364 26.38 1.31 12.83
C LYS A 364 25.54 0.95 14.07
N LEU A 365 26.16 0.97 15.26
CA LEU A 365 25.47 0.75 16.53
C LEU A 365 24.46 1.87 16.82
N TYR A 366 24.84 3.12 16.60
CA TYR A 366 23.95 4.26 16.81
C TYR A 366 22.72 4.21 15.89
N ARG A 367 22.93 4.01 14.60
CA ARG A 367 21.83 3.87 13.63
C ARG A 367 20.94 2.67 13.93
N ALA A 368 21.51 1.59 14.45
CA ALA A 368 20.78 0.38 14.79
C ALA A 368 19.97 0.51 16.11
N TYR A 369 20.44 1.30 17.07
CA TYR A 369 19.90 1.27 18.44
C TYR A 369 19.31 2.58 18.96
N MET A 370 19.57 3.73 18.31
CA MET A 370 18.95 4.97 18.76
C MET A 370 17.54 5.12 18.22
N PRO A 371 16.57 5.48 19.06
CA PRO A 371 15.26 5.89 18.57
C PRO A 371 15.46 7.17 17.77
N THR A 372 15.40 7.04 16.45
CA THR A 372 15.39 8.21 15.58
C THR A 372 14.03 8.85 15.66
N ASN A 373 13.97 10.10 16.03
CA ASN A 373 12.82 10.94 15.72
C ASN A 373 13.20 11.66 14.40
N PRO A 374 12.55 11.42 13.28
CA PRO A 374 11.28 10.68 13.08
C PRO A 374 11.42 9.16 13.09
N VAL A 375 10.35 8.47 13.47
CA VAL A 375 10.21 7.02 13.37
C VAL A 375 10.06 6.64 11.90
N THR A 376 10.86 5.68 11.41
CA THR A 376 10.74 5.22 10.04
C THR A 376 9.85 3.98 9.95
N VAL A 377 8.79 4.08 9.16
CA VAL A 377 7.86 2.99 8.85
C VAL A 377 8.14 2.49 7.43
N GLY A 378 8.42 1.20 7.28
CA GLY A 378 8.51 0.52 5.99
C GLY A 378 7.12 0.21 5.45
N VAL A 379 6.85 0.52 4.19
CA VAL A 379 5.57 0.18 3.54
C VAL A 379 5.83 -0.84 2.44
N VAL A 380 5.14 -1.97 2.51
CA VAL A 380 5.16 -3.04 1.51
C VAL A 380 3.73 -3.23 0.97
N TYR A 381 3.61 -3.49 -0.32
CA TYR A 381 2.31 -3.62 -0.99
C TYR A 381 2.04 -5.08 -1.38
N LEU A 382 0.81 -5.55 -1.08
CA LEU A 382 0.25 -6.83 -1.52
C LEU A 382 -1.01 -6.55 -2.34
N LEU A 383 -0.86 -6.44 -3.65
CA LEU A 383 -1.92 -6.02 -4.57
C LEU A 383 -2.27 -7.10 -5.58
N GLY A 384 -3.57 -7.20 -5.92
CA GLY A 384 -4.06 -8.16 -6.92
C GLY A 384 -4.03 -9.61 -6.47
N GLY A 385 -3.97 -10.56 -7.41
CA GLY A 385 -3.94 -11.99 -7.10
C GLY A 385 -2.62 -12.44 -6.48
N ILE A 386 -2.67 -13.35 -5.52
CA ILE A 386 -1.48 -13.97 -4.92
C ILE A 386 -1.07 -15.16 -5.78
N GLU A 387 0.08 -15.07 -6.42
CA GLU A 387 0.61 -16.05 -7.35
C GLU A 387 1.99 -16.55 -6.92
N ARG A 388 2.39 -17.76 -7.39
CA ARG A 388 3.72 -18.33 -7.08
C ARG A 388 4.85 -17.60 -7.79
N GLY A 389 4.59 -17.09 -8.97
CA GLY A 389 5.60 -16.44 -9.83
C GLY A 389 5.06 -15.16 -10.47
N GLY A 390 5.87 -14.53 -11.33
CA GLY A 390 5.53 -13.25 -11.96
C GLY A 390 6.02 -12.05 -11.17
N SER A 391 5.71 -10.86 -11.67
CA SER A 391 6.13 -9.58 -11.09
C SER A 391 5.56 -9.31 -9.69
N ASN A 392 4.36 -9.82 -9.42
CA ASN A 392 3.69 -9.76 -8.11
C ASN A 392 3.70 -11.12 -7.41
N GLY A 393 4.63 -12.01 -7.76
CA GLY A 393 4.75 -13.33 -7.18
C GLY A 393 5.11 -13.28 -5.69
N ALA A 394 4.71 -14.32 -4.96
CA ALA A 394 4.93 -14.42 -3.52
C ALA A 394 6.39 -14.22 -3.11
N GLY A 395 7.35 -14.73 -3.91
CA GLY A 395 8.78 -14.57 -3.64
C GLY A 395 9.24 -13.11 -3.70
N VAL A 396 8.64 -12.29 -4.57
CA VAL A 396 8.98 -10.86 -4.70
C VAL A 396 8.41 -10.08 -3.51
N ILE A 397 7.18 -10.37 -3.12
CA ILE A 397 6.53 -9.74 -1.95
C ILE A 397 7.26 -10.13 -0.66
N ALA A 398 7.57 -11.42 -0.47
CA ALA A 398 8.34 -11.91 0.67
C ALA A 398 9.72 -11.24 0.74
N LYS A 399 10.40 -11.07 -0.41
CA LYS A 399 11.67 -10.33 -0.48
C LYS A 399 11.49 -8.88 -0.03
N ALA A 400 10.47 -8.17 -0.48
CA ALA A 400 10.23 -6.78 -0.08
C ALA A 400 9.96 -6.66 1.45
N ILE A 401 9.23 -7.61 2.04
CA ILE A 401 9.03 -7.69 3.50
C ILE A 401 10.38 -7.92 4.20
N ASN A 402 11.19 -8.85 3.71
CA ASN A 402 12.50 -9.16 4.30
C ASN A 402 13.48 -7.98 4.13
N ASP A 403 13.48 -7.29 2.99
CA ASP A 403 14.30 -6.10 2.78
C ASP A 403 13.91 -4.99 3.77
N ALA A 404 12.62 -4.78 4.02
CA ALA A 404 12.13 -3.85 5.04
C ALA A 404 12.49 -4.32 6.46
N ALA A 405 12.44 -5.62 6.72
CA ALA A 405 12.80 -6.19 8.02
C ALA A 405 14.31 -6.09 8.30
N LEU A 406 15.16 -6.27 7.29
CA LEU A 406 16.61 -6.15 7.38
C LEU A 406 17.11 -4.70 7.44
N ASP A 407 16.32 -3.73 6.97
CA ASP A 407 16.72 -2.32 6.95
C ASP A 407 16.82 -1.77 8.40
N PRO A 408 18.01 -1.35 8.85
CA PRO A 408 18.20 -0.85 10.21
C PRO A 408 17.45 0.47 10.51
N GLU A 409 17.09 1.24 9.48
CA GLU A 409 16.33 2.47 9.64
C GLU A 409 14.84 2.21 9.89
N VAL A 410 14.30 1.12 9.37
CA VAL A 410 12.89 0.74 9.52
C VAL A 410 12.62 0.18 10.92
N GLN A 411 11.61 0.69 11.60
CA GLN A 411 11.26 0.30 12.97
C GLN A 411 10.00 -0.56 13.03
N SER A 412 9.13 -0.43 12.06
CA SER A 412 7.91 -1.22 11.89
C SER A 412 7.54 -1.30 10.42
N ILE A 413 6.70 -2.23 10.06
CA ILE A 413 6.27 -2.46 8.69
C ILE A 413 4.76 -2.30 8.59
N VAL A 414 4.29 -1.59 7.57
CA VAL A 414 2.90 -1.61 7.15
C VAL A 414 2.80 -2.46 5.89
N LEU A 415 2.01 -3.52 5.96
CA LEU A 415 1.62 -4.31 4.80
C LEU A 415 0.29 -3.76 4.27
N ARG A 416 0.36 -2.99 3.17
CA ARG A 416 -0.82 -2.47 2.49
C ARG A 416 -1.38 -3.53 1.56
N VAL A 417 -2.65 -3.92 1.76
CA VAL A 417 -3.28 -5.07 1.10
C VAL A 417 -4.51 -4.64 0.34
N ASP A 418 -4.52 -4.92 -0.96
CA ASP A 418 -5.71 -4.84 -1.81
C ASP A 418 -5.75 -6.08 -2.72
N SER A 419 -6.20 -7.21 -2.16
CA SER A 419 -6.10 -8.55 -2.75
C SER A 419 -7.27 -9.45 -2.36
N GLY A 420 -7.84 -10.12 -3.33
CA GLY A 420 -8.86 -11.16 -3.12
C GLY A 420 -8.29 -12.51 -2.66
N GLY A 421 -6.96 -12.60 -2.50
CA GLY A 421 -6.26 -13.85 -2.20
C GLY A 421 -5.70 -14.53 -3.45
N GLY A 422 -5.47 -15.84 -3.38
CA GLY A 422 -4.91 -16.61 -4.49
C GLY A 422 -4.36 -17.97 -4.07
N ASP A 423 -3.20 -18.34 -4.61
CA ASP A 423 -2.56 -19.62 -4.38
C ASP A 423 -2.15 -19.81 -2.92
N VAL A 424 -2.47 -20.98 -2.37
CA VAL A 424 -2.24 -21.30 -0.95
C VAL A 424 -0.75 -21.33 -0.60
N ILE A 425 0.07 -21.92 -1.46
CA ILE A 425 1.53 -22.06 -1.23
C ILE A 425 2.21 -20.69 -1.34
N ALA A 426 1.75 -19.87 -2.26
CA ALA A 426 2.19 -18.49 -2.39
C ALA A 426 1.83 -17.66 -1.15
N SER A 427 0.61 -17.82 -0.63
CA SER A 427 0.16 -17.17 0.61
C SER A 427 1.01 -17.59 1.81
N GLU A 428 1.34 -18.88 1.94
CA GLU A 428 2.23 -19.40 2.98
C GLU A 428 3.64 -18.79 2.91
N THR A 429 4.17 -18.60 1.69
CA THR A 429 5.48 -17.98 1.49
C THR A 429 5.52 -16.54 2.00
N ILE A 430 4.45 -15.77 1.75
CA ILE A 430 4.36 -14.37 2.22
C ILE A 430 4.13 -14.33 3.73
N LEU A 431 3.24 -15.21 4.26
CA LEU A 431 3.00 -15.33 5.69
C LEU A 431 4.32 -15.60 6.45
N LYS A 432 5.14 -16.50 5.93
CA LYS A 432 6.42 -16.82 6.56
C LYS A 432 7.34 -15.59 6.66
N ALA A 433 7.39 -14.75 5.64
CA ALA A 433 8.15 -13.50 5.69
C ALA A 433 7.59 -12.50 6.72
N VAL A 434 6.26 -12.44 6.89
CA VAL A 434 5.62 -11.65 7.95
C VAL A 434 6.03 -12.15 9.34
N GLU A 435 5.92 -13.47 9.59
CA GLU A 435 6.32 -14.07 10.85
C GLU A 435 7.82 -13.87 11.15
N GLU A 436 8.69 -14.00 10.15
CA GLU A 436 10.12 -13.74 10.28
C GLU A 436 10.41 -12.27 10.64
N ALA A 437 9.70 -11.32 10.02
CA ALA A 437 9.83 -9.89 10.37
C ALA A 437 9.49 -9.64 11.84
N GLN A 438 8.46 -10.30 12.36
CA GLN A 438 8.02 -10.18 13.75
C GLN A 438 8.94 -10.93 14.72
N GLU A 439 9.20 -12.23 14.47
CA GLU A 439 9.86 -13.12 15.42
C GLU A 439 11.39 -13.00 15.39
N LEU A 440 12.01 -12.90 14.20
CA LEU A 440 13.47 -12.85 14.07
C LEU A 440 14.01 -11.41 14.13
N PHE A 441 13.32 -10.46 13.53
CA PHE A 441 13.77 -9.07 13.44
C PHE A 441 13.11 -8.15 14.49
N GLY A 442 12.11 -8.64 15.22
CA GLY A 442 11.42 -7.91 16.29
C GLY A 442 10.71 -6.65 15.77
N LYS A 443 10.33 -6.62 14.50
CA LYS A 443 9.65 -5.49 13.88
C LYS A 443 8.16 -5.72 13.82
N PRO A 444 7.33 -4.89 14.46
CA PRO A 444 5.89 -5.00 14.37
C PRO A 444 5.42 -4.86 12.91
N VAL A 445 4.48 -5.71 12.53
CA VAL A 445 3.83 -5.68 11.21
C VAL A 445 2.35 -5.32 11.37
N VAL A 446 1.95 -4.23 10.76
CA VAL A 446 0.57 -3.73 10.77
C VAL A 446 -0.03 -3.92 9.38
N ALA A 447 -1.15 -4.62 9.29
CA ALA A 447 -1.89 -4.75 8.04
C ALA A 447 -2.85 -3.55 7.85
N SER A 448 -2.82 -2.96 6.66
CA SER A 448 -3.72 -1.89 6.21
C SER A 448 -4.48 -2.37 4.99
N TYR A 449 -5.79 -2.53 5.09
CA TYR A 449 -6.61 -3.01 3.99
C TYR A 449 -7.09 -1.86 3.11
N GLY A 450 -7.01 -2.07 1.79
CA GLY A 450 -7.66 -1.26 0.76
C GLY A 450 -9.11 -1.70 0.56
N ASN A 451 -9.51 -1.89 -0.70
CA ASN A 451 -10.88 -2.33 -1.00
C ASN A 451 -11.14 -3.78 -0.60
N VAL A 452 -10.14 -4.65 -0.73
CA VAL A 452 -10.29 -6.09 -0.48
C VAL A 452 -9.07 -6.65 0.25
N SER A 453 -9.29 -7.46 1.27
CA SER A 453 -8.29 -8.37 1.85
C SER A 453 -8.97 -9.66 2.26
N ALA A 454 -9.04 -10.63 1.35
CA ALA A 454 -9.86 -11.81 1.52
C ALA A 454 -9.10 -13.11 1.19
N SER A 455 -9.61 -14.23 1.73
CA SER A 455 -9.06 -15.56 1.43
C SER A 455 -7.55 -15.65 1.71
N GLY A 456 -6.70 -15.96 0.74
CA GLY A 456 -5.24 -16.02 0.89
C GLY A 456 -4.62 -14.71 1.41
N ALA A 457 -5.18 -13.54 1.08
CA ALA A 457 -4.73 -12.26 1.61
C ALA A 457 -5.04 -12.12 3.11
N TYR A 458 -6.23 -12.55 3.53
CA TYR A 458 -6.57 -12.61 4.95
C TYR A 458 -5.71 -13.66 5.69
N TYR A 459 -5.41 -14.79 5.04
CA TYR A 459 -4.49 -15.81 5.57
C TYR A 459 -3.13 -15.21 5.93
N VAL A 460 -2.53 -14.43 5.02
CA VAL A 460 -1.26 -13.75 5.23
C VAL A 460 -1.31 -12.78 6.40
N THR A 461 -2.41 -12.04 6.53
CA THR A 461 -2.49 -10.92 7.48
C THR A 461 -3.07 -11.26 8.84
N ALA A 462 -3.66 -12.45 8.99
CA ALA A 462 -4.31 -12.86 10.25
C ALA A 462 -3.37 -12.88 11.46
N SER A 463 -2.05 -13.04 11.25
CA SER A 463 -1.00 -13.02 12.29
C SER A 463 -0.31 -11.66 12.44
N CYS A 464 -0.67 -10.64 11.66
CA CYS A 464 -0.12 -9.30 11.86
C CYS A 464 -0.46 -8.78 13.27
N ASP A 465 0.45 -7.99 13.84
CA ASP A 465 0.29 -7.43 15.20
C ASP A 465 -0.95 -6.55 15.34
N HIS A 466 -1.35 -5.90 14.25
CA HIS A 466 -2.56 -5.09 14.19
C HIS A 466 -3.13 -5.05 12.77
N ILE A 467 -4.44 -5.10 12.65
CA ILE A 467 -5.15 -5.07 11.37
C ILE A 467 -6.13 -3.90 11.34
N LEU A 468 -5.97 -3.02 10.36
CA LEU A 468 -6.88 -1.91 10.12
C LEU A 468 -7.57 -2.06 8.76
N ALA A 469 -8.84 -1.68 8.72
CA ALA A 469 -9.63 -1.64 7.50
C ALA A 469 -10.58 -0.43 7.50
N SER A 470 -10.92 0.07 6.32
CA SER A 470 -12.04 1.01 6.16
C SER A 470 -13.38 0.30 6.37
N PRO A 471 -14.44 0.99 6.79
CA PRO A 471 -15.74 0.35 7.04
C PRO A 471 -16.27 -0.46 5.85
N GLY A 472 -16.01 0.01 4.62
CA GLY A 472 -16.45 -0.63 3.37
C GLY A 472 -15.46 -1.63 2.76
N THR A 473 -14.32 -1.89 3.39
CA THR A 473 -13.40 -2.95 2.96
C THR A 473 -14.07 -4.32 2.95
N LEU A 474 -13.84 -5.13 1.93
CA LEU A 474 -14.31 -6.52 1.91
C LEU A 474 -13.21 -7.45 2.43
N THR A 475 -13.53 -8.30 3.42
CA THR A 475 -12.55 -9.17 4.06
C THR A 475 -13.13 -10.51 4.51
N GLY A 476 -12.29 -11.36 5.12
CA GLY A 476 -12.69 -12.69 5.56
C GLY A 476 -12.54 -13.73 4.43
N SER A 477 -13.61 -14.29 3.94
CA SER A 477 -13.61 -15.40 2.96
C SER A 477 -12.71 -16.57 3.39
N ILE A 478 -12.71 -16.87 4.72
CA ILE A 478 -11.92 -17.95 5.33
C ILE A 478 -12.48 -19.28 4.89
N GLY A 479 -11.91 -19.82 3.82
CA GLY A 479 -12.36 -21.04 3.18
C GLY A 479 -11.47 -21.43 2.02
N VAL A 480 -11.59 -22.65 1.54
CA VAL A 480 -10.79 -23.22 0.45
C VAL A 480 -11.72 -23.57 -0.71
N ALA A 481 -11.32 -23.24 -1.90
CA ALA A 481 -11.96 -23.66 -3.13
C ALA A 481 -10.92 -24.07 -4.15
N THR A 482 -11.21 -25.13 -4.86
CA THR A 482 -10.46 -25.58 -6.02
C THR A 482 -11.39 -25.80 -7.18
N LEU A 483 -10.96 -25.48 -8.38
CA LEU A 483 -11.70 -25.65 -9.61
C LEU A 483 -10.79 -26.27 -10.65
N ARG A 484 -11.26 -27.30 -11.29
CA ARG A 484 -10.51 -28.03 -12.31
C ARG A 484 -11.42 -28.30 -13.51
N PRO A 485 -11.09 -27.80 -14.70
CA PRO A 485 -11.80 -28.16 -15.91
C PRO A 485 -11.48 -29.61 -16.30
N VAL A 486 -12.48 -30.31 -16.78
CA VAL A 486 -12.36 -31.65 -17.37
C VAL A 486 -12.89 -31.60 -18.81
N PHE A 487 -12.04 -31.82 -19.77
CA PHE A 487 -12.41 -31.85 -21.18
C PHE A 487 -13.00 -33.22 -21.51
N THR A 488 -14.31 -33.25 -21.70
CA THR A 488 -15.03 -34.49 -21.97
C THR A 488 -14.83 -34.96 -23.42
N LYS A 489 -15.17 -36.23 -23.66
CA LYS A 489 -15.16 -36.80 -25.02
C LYS A 489 -16.03 -35.97 -25.98
N ARG A 490 -17.12 -35.38 -25.49
CA ARG A 490 -18.00 -34.52 -26.30
C ARG A 490 -17.28 -33.31 -26.88
N LEU A 491 -16.46 -32.62 -26.08
CA LEU A 491 -15.64 -31.51 -26.57
C LEU A 491 -14.61 -31.99 -27.58
N LEU A 492 -13.92 -33.10 -27.26
CA LEU A 492 -12.89 -33.66 -28.10
C LEU A 492 -13.42 -34.12 -29.48
N ASP A 493 -14.57 -34.79 -29.48
CA ASP A 493 -15.27 -35.16 -30.72
C ASP A 493 -15.72 -33.93 -31.52
N PHE A 494 -16.20 -32.88 -30.85
CA PHE A 494 -16.62 -31.63 -31.47
C PHE A 494 -15.46 -30.90 -32.20
N VAL A 495 -14.26 -30.86 -31.58
CA VAL A 495 -13.07 -30.24 -32.18
C VAL A 495 -12.25 -31.21 -33.03
N GLY A 496 -12.65 -32.48 -33.16
CA GLY A 496 -11.97 -33.49 -33.97
C GLY A 496 -10.61 -33.96 -33.40
N VAL A 497 -10.44 -33.92 -32.08
CA VAL A 497 -9.20 -34.32 -31.38
C VAL A 497 -9.40 -35.65 -30.65
N ASN A 498 -8.50 -36.59 -30.89
CA ASN A 498 -8.43 -37.83 -30.13
C ASN A 498 -7.28 -37.76 -29.09
N VAL A 499 -7.57 -38.14 -27.87
CA VAL A 499 -6.60 -38.15 -26.78
C VAL A 499 -6.38 -39.56 -26.29
N GLU A 500 -5.17 -40.04 -26.36
CA GLU A 500 -4.74 -41.31 -25.73
C GLU A 500 -3.83 -41.01 -24.56
N VAL A 501 -4.15 -41.58 -23.41
CA VAL A 501 -3.35 -41.44 -22.20
C VAL A 501 -2.69 -42.75 -21.87
N LEU A 502 -1.40 -42.86 -22.08
CA LEU A 502 -0.59 -44.01 -21.72
C LEU A 502 0.08 -43.82 -20.37
N SER A 503 -0.03 -44.78 -19.49
CA SER A 503 0.56 -44.71 -18.15
C SER A 503 1.17 -46.06 -17.76
N VAL A 504 2.40 -46.04 -17.27
CA VAL A 504 3.10 -47.25 -16.81
C VAL A 504 2.68 -47.62 -15.40
N ALA A 505 2.44 -46.63 -14.55
CA ALA A 505 2.04 -46.87 -13.16
C ALA A 505 1.07 -45.78 -12.68
N GLY A 506 -0.07 -46.21 -12.11
CA GLY A 506 -1.08 -45.31 -11.57
C GLY A 506 -1.93 -44.61 -12.61
N LYS A 507 -2.82 -43.73 -12.17
CA LYS A 507 -3.66 -42.87 -13.01
C LYS A 507 -3.07 -41.47 -13.01
N PRO A 508 -2.71 -40.89 -14.17
CA PRO A 508 -2.16 -39.53 -14.23
C PRO A 508 -3.20 -38.49 -13.78
N PHE A 509 -2.73 -37.39 -13.21
CA PHE A 509 -3.54 -36.22 -12.95
C PHE A 509 -3.72 -35.45 -14.25
N SER A 510 -4.82 -35.71 -14.96
CA SER A 510 -5.06 -35.24 -16.34
C SER A 510 -6.36 -34.46 -16.42
N VAL A 511 -6.39 -33.36 -17.16
CA VAL A 511 -7.61 -32.58 -17.47
C VAL A 511 -8.59 -33.33 -18.41
N PHE A 512 -8.20 -34.48 -18.95
CA PHE A 512 -9.06 -35.34 -19.79
C PHE A 512 -9.77 -36.43 -19.00
N GLN A 513 -9.58 -36.48 -17.69
CA GLN A 513 -10.21 -37.46 -16.82
C GLN A 513 -10.64 -36.84 -15.51
N GLU A 514 -11.83 -37.16 -15.05
CA GLU A 514 -12.30 -36.81 -13.70
C GLU A 514 -11.49 -37.54 -12.62
N LEU A 515 -11.32 -36.87 -11.49
CA LEU A 515 -10.87 -37.55 -10.28
C LEU A 515 -12.01 -38.38 -9.71
N GLN A 516 -11.77 -39.65 -9.49
CA GLN A 516 -12.77 -40.59 -8.97
C GLN A 516 -12.18 -41.52 -7.90
N GLY A 517 -13.05 -42.09 -7.08
CA GLY A 517 -12.68 -43.07 -6.05
C GLY A 517 -11.54 -42.57 -5.13
N ARG A 518 -10.53 -43.37 -4.90
CA ARG A 518 -9.40 -43.04 -3.99
C ARG A 518 -8.63 -41.77 -4.35
N GLN A 519 -8.55 -41.42 -5.65
CA GLN A 519 -7.88 -40.19 -6.06
C GLN A 519 -8.67 -38.95 -5.57
N LEU A 520 -9.99 -38.96 -5.75
CA LEU A 520 -10.87 -37.88 -5.28
C LEU A 520 -10.87 -37.80 -3.75
N GLU A 521 -10.91 -38.95 -3.04
CA GLU A 521 -10.82 -38.95 -1.58
C GLU A 521 -9.51 -38.35 -1.08
N LYS A 522 -8.39 -38.69 -1.72
CA LYS A 522 -7.09 -38.13 -1.36
C LYS A 522 -7.02 -36.64 -1.64
N TYR A 523 -7.59 -36.19 -2.78
CA TYR A 523 -7.67 -34.78 -3.12
C TYR A 523 -8.53 -34.01 -2.11
N ARG A 524 -9.68 -34.53 -1.72
CA ARG A 524 -10.53 -34.00 -0.65
C ARG A 524 -9.80 -33.87 0.67
N SER A 525 -9.04 -34.89 1.05
CA SER A 525 -8.23 -34.87 2.28
C SER A 525 -7.17 -33.75 2.26
N ILE A 526 -6.58 -33.42 1.11
CA ILE A 526 -5.65 -32.28 0.96
C ILE A 526 -6.40 -30.96 1.17
N VAL A 527 -7.56 -30.79 0.56
CA VAL A 527 -8.39 -29.59 0.70
C VAL A 527 -8.86 -29.40 2.15
N ASP A 528 -9.21 -30.50 2.84
CA ASP A 528 -9.54 -30.48 4.27
C ASP A 528 -8.37 -30.04 5.13
N GLY A 529 -7.17 -30.55 4.84
CA GLY A 529 -5.93 -30.14 5.52
C GLY A 529 -5.64 -28.65 5.37
N ILE A 530 -5.83 -28.10 4.16
CA ILE A 530 -5.66 -26.67 3.89
C ILE A 530 -6.67 -25.83 4.69
N TYR A 531 -7.94 -26.25 4.73
CA TYR A 531 -8.97 -25.57 5.52
C TYR A 531 -8.66 -25.59 7.02
N ALA A 532 -8.27 -26.74 7.54
CA ALA A 532 -7.87 -26.90 8.96
C ALA A 532 -6.65 -26.02 9.31
N SER A 533 -5.66 -25.94 8.42
CA SER A 533 -4.50 -25.05 8.58
C SER A 533 -4.94 -23.57 8.62
N PHE A 534 -5.81 -23.15 7.68
CA PHE A 534 -6.30 -21.78 7.62
C PHE A 534 -7.04 -21.39 8.91
N THR A 535 -8.01 -22.19 9.33
CA THR A 535 -8.80 -21.91 10.54
C THR A 535 -7.94 -21.91 11.79
N SER A 536 -6.97 -22.84 11.90
CA SER A 536 -6.00 -22.88 13.00
C SER A 536 -5.12 -21.63 13.04
N HIS A 537 -4.64 -21.17 11.88
CA HIS A 537 -3.83 -19.98 11.76
C HIS A 537 -4.60 -18.72 12.18
N VAL A 538 -5.85 -18.58 11.72
CA VAL A 538 -6.74 -17.50 12.15
C VAL A 538 -7.01 -17.56 13.67
N ALA A 539 -7.26 -18.74 14.21
CA ALA A 539 -7.47 -18.92 15.66
C ALA A 539 -6.26 -18.41 16.46
N LYS A 540 -5.04 -18.77 16.05
CA LYS A 540 -3.79 -18.31 16.68
C LYS A 540 -3.63 -16.79 16.55
N GLY A 541 -3.71 -16.26 15.33
CA GLY A 541 -3.45 -14.84 15.04
C GLY A 541 -4.48 -13.91 15.66
N ARG A 542 -5.76 -14.29 15.65
CA ARG A 542 -6.87 -13.48 16.20
C ARG A 542 -7.20 -13.83 17.66
N LYS A 543 -6.48 -14.76 18.28
CA LYS A 543 -6.69 -15.23 19.68
C LYS A 543 -8.14 -15.69 19.93
N LEU A 544 -8.69 -16.43 18.95
CA LEU A 544 -10.05 -16.96 18.98
C LEU A 544 -10.02 -18.47 19.23
N THR A 545 -11.10 -19.03 19.80
CA THR A 545 -11.27 -20.48 19.88
C THR A 545 -11.61 -21.04 18.50
N SER A 546 -11.36 -22.36 18.29
CA SER A 546 -11.73 -23.01 17.03
C SER A 546 -13.22 -22.92 16.73
N GLU A 547 -14.08 -22.95 17.74
CA GLU A 547 -15.52 -22.77 17.60
C GLU A 547 -15.88 -21.35 17.15
N GLN A 548 -15.26 -20.33 17.75
CA GLN A 548 -15.45 -18.93 17.34
C GLN A 548 -15.02 -18.72 15.90
N VAL A 549 -13.86 -19.30 15.50
CA VAL A 549 -13.39 -19.21 14.12
C VAL A 549 -14.37 -19.91 13.16
N GLU A 550 -14.86 -21.12 13.51
CA GLU A 550 -15.81 -21.82 12.64
C GLU A 550 -17.08 -21.00 12.40
N ASN A 551 -17.56 -20.27 13.39
CA ASN A 551 -18.76 -19.43 13.26
C ASN A 551 -18.57 -18.22 12.33
N ILE A 552 -17.37 -17.67 12.21
CA ILE A 552 -17.03 -16.51 11.36
C ILE A 552 -16.29 -16.90 10.08
N ALA A 553 -15.85 -18.13 9.95
CA ALA A 553 -15.20 -18.67 8.75
C ALA A 553 -16.22 -19.09 7.68
N ARG A 554 -16.18 -20.35 7.28
CA ARG A 554 -17.11 -21.00 6.35
C ARG A 554 -17.15 -20.39 4.94
N GLY A 555 -16.13 -19.57 4.61
CA GLY A 555 -16.04 -18.84 3.35
C GLY A 555 -16.80 -17.51 3.31
N LYS A 556 -17.39 -17.08 4.43
CA LYS A 556 -18.20 -15.85 4.51
C LYS A 556 -17.32 -14.60 4.31
N VAL A 557 -17.83 -13.63 3.55
CA VAL A 557 -17.22 -12.32 3.33
C VAL A 557 -17.93 -11.31 4.23
N PHE A 558 -17.14 -10.38 4.78
CA PHE A 558 -17.60 -9.32 5.68
C PHE A 558 -17.21 -7.95 5.12
N THR A 559 -17.99 -6.92 5.44
CA THR A 559 -17.49 -5.54 5.35
C THR A 559 -16.52 -5.27 6.49
N GLY A 560 -15.67 -4.22 6.39
CA GLY A 560 -14.78 -3.85 7.49
C GLY A 560 -15.53 -3.53 8.77
N ALA A 561 -16.71 -2.91 8.67
CA ALA A 561 -17.56 -2.63 9.82
C ALA A 561 -18.01 -3.93 10.53
N ASP A 562 -18.45 -4.92 9.77
CA ASP A 562 -18.89 -6.22 10.31
C ASP A 562 -17.70 -7.08 10.78
N ALA A 563 -16.57 -6.98 10.09
CA ALA A 563 -15.32 -7.67 10.44
C ALA A 563 -14.76 -7.23 11.80
N LEU A 564 -14.94 -5.96 12.16
CA LEU A 564 -14.58 -5.47 13.49
C LEU A 564 -15.43 -6.16 14.58
N GLN A 565 -16.73 -6.28 14.36
CA GLN A 565 -17.64 -6.97 15.30
C GLN A 565 -17.29 -8.46 15.39
N ALA A 566 -16.94 -9.07 14.26
CA ALA A 566 -16.49 -10.47 14.19
C ALA A 566 -15.06 -10.68 14.73
N LYS A 567 -14.34 -9.64 15.18
CA LYS A 567 -12.93 -9.67 15.64
C LYS A 567 -11.94 -10.15 14.58
N LEU A 568 -12.31 -10.04 13.30
CA LEU A 568 -11.43 -10.33 12.19
C LEU A 568 -10.40 -9.22 11.95
N ILE A 569 -10.70 -8.00 12.38
CA ILE A 569 -9.78 -6.86 12.40
C ILE A 569 -9.76 -6.24 13.79
N ASP A 570 -8.75 -5.40 14.06
CA ASP A 570 -8.58 -4.76 15.37
C ASP A 570 -9.21 -3.38 15.45
N ARG A 571 -9.27 -2.68 14.32
CA ARG A 571 -9.74 -1.29 14.30
C ARG A 571 -10.21 -0.86 12.91
N LEU A 572 -11.19 0.04 12.87
CA LEU A 572 -11.50 0.80 11.67
C LEU A 572 -10.49 1.94 11.51
N GLY A 573 -10.02 2.13 10.29
CA GLY A 573 -9.08 3.20 9.93
C GLY A 573 -8.43 2.96 8.57
N GLY A 574 -8.10 4.05 7.90
CA GLY A 574 -7.42 4.03 6.59
C GLY A 574 -5.90 3.90 6.70
N PHE A 575 -5.25 4.10 5.56
CA PHE A 575 -3.81 3.87 5.37
C PHE A 575 -2.93 4.75 6.27
N THR A 576 -3.21 6.05 6.36
CA THR A 576 -2.45 6.96 7.23
C THR A 576 -2.54 6.56 8.70
N ARG A 577 -3.73 6.11 9.12
CA ARG A 577 -3.91 5.63 10.49
C ARG A 577 -3.14 4.35 10.79
N ALA A 578 -3.03 3.44 9.82
CA ALA A 578 -2.20 2.24 9.96
C ALA A 578 -0.70 2.60 10.09
N ILE A 579 -0.22 3.60 9.36
CA ILE A 579 1.15 4.10 9.47
C ILE A 579 1.41 4.70 10.87
N GLU A 580 0.47 5.48 11.41
CA GLU A 580 0.60 6.02 12.76
C GLU A 580 0.64 4.92 13.83
N VAL A 581 -0.23 3.90 13.70
CA VAL A 581 -0.23 2.74 14.61
C VAL A 581 1.09 1.97 14.50
N ALA A 582 1.58 1.72 13.31
CA ALA A 582 2.85 1.05 13.08
C ALA A 582 4.02 1.86 13.67
N ALA A 583 4.03 3.18 13.49
CA ALA A 583 5.04 4.06 14.08
C ALA A 583 5.02 3.99 15.61
N GLN A 584 3.84 4.00 16.23
CA GLN A 584 3.72 3.87 17.68
C GLN A 584 4.24 2.52 18.18
N MET A 585 3.88 1.43 17.49
CA MET A 585 4.35 0.08 17.85
C MET A 585 5.86 -0.06 17.65
N GLY A 586 6.40 0.45 16.54
CA GLY A 586 7.84 0.44 16.24
C GLY A 586 8.64 1.25 17.28
N TYR A 587 8.14 2.39 17.70
CA TYR A 587 8.75 3.18 18.77
C TYR A 587 8.79 2.41 20.10
N GLN A 588 7.69 1.75 20.47
CA GLN A 588 7.61 0.97 21.69
C GLN A 588 8.52 -0.26 21.67
N ALA A 589 8.51 -1.03 20.59
CA ALA A 589 9.35 -2.21 20.39
C ALA A 589 10.83 -1.85 20.51
N ARG A 590 11.25 -0.76 19.85
CA ARG A 590 12.64 -0.30 19.88
C ARG A 590 13.07 0.21 21.25
N SER A 591 12.20 0.90 21.94
CA SER A 591 12.47 1.38 23.32
C SER A 591 12.74 0.21 24.28
N LEU A 592 12.00 -0.89 24.14
CA LEU A 592 12.21 -2.11 24.92
C LEU A 592 13.53 -2.80 24.55
N THR A 593 13.82 -2.97 23.26
CA THR A 593 15.06 -3.60 22.78
C THR A 593 16.28 -2.81 23.23
N LEU A 594 16.23 -1.48 23.16
CA LEU A 594 17.31 -0.60 23.61
C LEU A 594 17.60 -0.76 25.08
N LYS A 595 16.55 -0.81 25.91
CA LYS A 595 16.68 -1.00 27.35
C LYS A 595 17.37 -2.33 27.67
N CYS A 596 16.92 -3.43 27.07
CA CYS A 596 17.50 -4.75 27.26
C CYS A 596 18.95 -4.85 26.75
N ALA A 597 19.24 -4.34 25.55
CA ALA A 597 20.56 -4.39 24.96
C ALA A 597 21.59 -3.58 25.76
N THR A 598 21.22 -2.42 26.30
CA THR A 598 22.13 -1.57 27.08
C THR A 598 22.43 -2.15 28.44
N ASP A 599 21.44 -2.72 29.10
CA ASP A 599 21.62 -3.39 30.38
C ASP A 599 22.53 -4.63 30.23
N HIS A 600 22.36 -5.38 29.14
CA HIS A 600 23.21 -6.54 28.84
C HIS A 600 24.64 -6.12 28.51
N HIS A 601 24.83 -5.08 27.66
CA HIS A 601 26.13 -4.60 27.25
C HIS A 601 26.92 -4.01 28.43
N MET A 602 26.28 -3.21 29.28
CA MET A 602 26.89 -2.71 30.52
C MET A 602 27.31 -3.85 31.44
N ARG A 603 26.49 -4.87 31.63
CA ARG A 603 26.84 -6.05 32.46
C ARG A 603 28.04 -6.81 31.87
N MET A 604 28.09 -6.98 30.54
CA MET A 604 29.21 -7.66 29.87
C MET A 604 30.51 -6.85 29.93
N GLU A 605 30.46 -5.51 29.81
CA GLU A 605 31.63 -4.64 29.98
C GLU A 605 32.15 -4.62 31.40
N ILE A 606 31.26 -4.49 32.39
CA ILE A 606 31.61 -4.58 33.82
C ILE A 606 32.24 -5.95 34.13
N ALA A 607 31.66 -7.04 33.63
CA ALA A 607 32.21 -8.37 33.81
C ALA A 607 33.57 -8.57 33.10
N SER A 608 33.78 -7.93 31.95
CA SER A 608 35.10 -7.91 31.24
C SER A 608 36.14 -7.17 32.01
N ILE A 609 35.78 -5.98 32.52
CA ILE A 609 36.68 -5.15 33.35
C ILE A 609 37.05 -5.88 34.66
N ASN A 610 36.08 -6.47 35.32
CA ASN A 610 36.32 -7.25 36.55
C ASN A 610 37.20 -8.47 36.29
N ARG A 611 37.03 -9.17 35.15
CA ARG A 611 37.91 -10.29 34.75
C ARG A 611 39.36 -9.83 34.47
N GLN A 612 39.53 -8.69 33.86
CA GLN A 612 40.86 -8.18 33.45
C GLN A 612 41.67 -7.63 34.63
N TYR A 613 40.99 -7.11 35.67
CA TYR A 613 41.65 -6.40 36.78
C TYR A 613 41.60 -7.13 38.14
N ALA A 614 40.73 -8.12 38.31
CA ALA A 614 40.59 -8.74 39.59
C ALA A 614 41.57 -9.92 39.84
N GLY A 615 42.19 -10.49 38.77
CA GLY A 615 43.11 -11.64 38.95
C GLY A 615 42.53 -12.73 39.82
N ALA A 616 41.23 -12.72 40.06
CA ALA A 616 40.57 -13.30 41.23
C ALA A 616 39.55 -14.35 40.85
N THR A 617 39.63 -15.40 41.58
CA THR A 617 38.74 -16.53 41.62
C THR A 617 37.51 -16.35 42.52
N ASP A 618 37.13 -15.11 42.83
CA ASP A 618 36.02 -14.85 43.75
C ASP A 618 34.71 -14.57 43.02
N PRO A 619 33.69 -15.40 43.20
CA PRO A 619 32.39 -15.26 42.52
C PRO A 619 31.60 -14.02 42.89
N GLU A 620 31.81 -13.43 44.07
CA GLU A 620 31.10 -12.23 44.53
C GLU A 620 31.53 -10.94 43.82
N MET A 621 32.74 -10.92 43.22
CA MET A 621 33.21 -9.82 42.39
C MET A 621 32.66 -9.77 40.98
N LEU A 622 31.98 -10.81 40.56
CA LEU A 622 31.34 -10.89 39.24
C LEU A 622 30.00 -10.11 39.18
N ASP A 623 29.48 -9.69 40.31
CA ASP A 623 28.14 -9.05 40.41
C ASP A 623 28.18 -7.50 40.38
N GLY A 624 29.29 -6.90 40.02
CA GLY A 624 29.38 -5.47 39.67
C GLY A 624 29.28 -4.48 40.83
N LYS A 625 29.51 -4.87 42.09
CA LYS A 625 29.27 -4.02 43.26
C LYS A 625 30.47 -3.32 43.85
N TYR A 626 31.73 -3.63 43.49
CA TYR A 626 32.88 -2.94 44.10
C TYR A 626 34.15 -2.89 43.20
N ILE A 627 34.69 -1.71 43.02
CA ILE A 627 36.03 -1.51 42.48
C ILE A 627 36.84 -0.75 43.56
N PRO A 628 37.92 -1.33 44.16
CA PRO A 628 38.80 -0.57 45.03
C PRO A 628 39.72 0.30 44.20
N VAL A 629 39.67 1.59 44.37
CA VAL A 629 40.56 2.58 43.80
C VAL A 629 41.73 2.74 44.72
N ASN A 630 42.89 2.15 44.43
CA ASN A 630 44.14 2.55 45.05
C ASN A 630 45.37 2.53 44.11
N GLU A 631 45.91 3.71 43.93
CA GLU A 631 47.28 4.13 43.79
C GLU A 631 48.20 3.62 42.63
N ASP A 632 47.71 2.97 41.61
CA ASP A 632 48.50 2.60 40.45
C ASP A 632 48.35 3.63 39.32
N PRO A 633 49.44 4.28 38.85
CA PRO A 633 49.43 5.27 37.77
C PRO A 633 48.93 4.71 36.42
N GLN A 634 49.18 3.42 36.14
CA GLN A 634 48.68 2.75 34.94
C GLN A 634 47.15 2.48 35.02
N LEU A 635 46.66 2.29 36.24
CA LEU A 635 45.20 2.16 36.50
C LEU A 635 44.50 3.50 36.27
N LYS A 636 45.19 4.62 36.62
CA LYS A 636 44.65 5.97 36.44
C LYS A 636 44.57 6.40 34.98
N GLU A 637 45.55 5.98 34.17
CA GLU A 637 45.54 6.20 32.71
C GLU A 637 44.48 5.35 32.00
N LYS A 638 44.31 4.09 32.43
CA LYS A 638 43.24 3.19 31.94
C LYS A 638 41.87 3.63 32.46
N LEU A 639 41.75 4.16 33.66
CA LEU A 639 40.52 4.77 34.20
C LEU A 639 40.17 6.06 33.46
N ASN A 640 41.15 6.86 33.02
CA ASN A 640 40.89 8.00 32.16
C ASN A 640 40.41 7.59 30.77
N ASP A 641 40.88 6.47 30.21
CA ASP A 641 40.37 5.90 28.97
C ASP A 641 38.93 5.33 29.15
N ILE A 642 38.68 4.73 30.32
CA ILE A 642 37.32 4.25 30.73
C ILE A 642 36.41 5.44 31.00
N VAL A 643 36.87 6.54 31.60
CA VAL A 643 36.09 7.76 31.82
C VAL A 643 35.82 8.47 30.49
N THR A 644 36.73 8.40 29.53
CA THR A 644 36.45 8.91 28.16
C THR A 644 35.43 8.01 27.44
N LYS A 645 35.47 6.71 27.69
CA LYS A 645 34.39 5.78 27.24
C LYS A 645 33.08 5.99 28.03
N ARG A 646 33.16 6.28 29.34
CA ARG A 646 32.02 6.67 30.18
C ARG A 646 31.37 7.96 29.70
N SER A 647 32.11 8.91 29.15
CA SER A 647 31.49 10.11 28.59
C SER A 647 30.54 9.81 27.42
N ILE A 648 30.82 8.80 26.64
CA ILE A 648 29.94 8.34 25.57
C ILE A 648 28.74 7.55 26.17
N ILE A 649 29.02 6.73 27.19
CA ILE A 649 27.98 6.02 27.95
C ILE A 649 27.14 7.02 28.76
N ASP A 650 27.76 8.06 29.33
CA ASP A 650 27.06 9.13 30.05
C ASP A 650 26.24 10.00 29.09
N ILE A 651 26.73 10.26 27.89
CA ILE A 651 25.95 10.91 26.81
C ILE A 651 24.79 10.03 26.38
N ILE A 652 25.02 8.73 26.18
CA ILE A 652 23.97 7.75 25.88
C ILE A 652 22.99 7.63 27.04
N THR A 653 23.47 7.64 28.29
CA THR A 653 22.66 7.54 29.49
C THR A 653 21.89 8.85 29.78
N HIS A 654 22.49 10.00 29.52
CA HIS A 654 21.82 11.30 29.61
C HIS A 654 20.75 11.46 28.53
N TYR A 655 21.05 11.05 27.30
CA TYR A 655 20.07 10.98 26.22
C TYR A 655 18.96 9.97 26.52
N LYS A 656 19.27 8.84 27.18
CA LYS A 656 18.29 7.90 27.71
C LYS A 656 17.40 8.51 28.80
N GLN A 657 17.96 9.32 29.70
CA GLN A 657 17.19 9.99 30.73
C GLN A 657 16.30 11.09 30.14
N GLU A 658 16.75 11.80 29.11
CA GLU A 658 15.92 12.71 28.34
C GLU A 658 14.87 11.97 27.53
N LEU A 659 15.22 10.88 26.87
CA LEU A 659 14.26 10.02 26.17
C LEU A 659 13.30 9.32 27.13
N ALA A 660 13.76 8.90 28.31
CA ALA A 660 12.86 8.37 29.36
C ALA A 660 11.96 9.45 29.96
N ARG A 661 12.40 10.70 29.96
CA ARG A 661 11.55 11.86 30.29
C ARG A 661 10.61 12.24 29.13
N THR A 662 11.02 12.00 27.88
CA THR A 662 10.22 12.23 26.67
C THR A 662 9.52 10.97 26.17
N SER A 663 9.89 9.76 26.61
CA SER A 663 9.21 8.49 26.35
C SER A 663 7.89 8.37 27.12
N ASP A 664 7.33 9.51 27.36
CA ASP A 664 6.05 9.65 28.00
C ASP A 664 4.98 8.85 27.27
N LYS A 665 4.05 8.37 28.05
CA LYS A 665 2.77 7.76 27.62
C LYS A 665 2.01 8.59 26.59
N ASP A 666 2.54 9.77 26.26
CA ASP A 666 1.97 10.78 25.36
C ASP A 666 2.64 10.91 23.99
N TYR A 667 3.59 10.02 23.60
CA TYR A 667 4.10 10.02 22.23
C TYR A 667 2.94 9.74 21.27
N LYS A 668 2.51 10.77 20.57
CA LYS A 668 1.50 10.68 19.52
C LYS A 668 2.21 10.81 18.17
N PRO A 669 2.41 9.69 17.47
CA PRO A 669 2.97 9.74 16.12
C PRO A 669 2.02 10.48 15.18
N SER A 670 2.56 11.40 14.41
CA SER A 670 1.84 12.13 13.37
C SER A 670 2.58 12.00 12.06
N ILE A 671 1.86 11.63 11.02
CA ILE A 671 2.40 11.50 9.66
C ILE A 671 2.90 12.84 9.12
N THR A 672 2.42 13.95 9.68
CA THR A 672 2.76 15.32 9.27
C THR A 672 4.06 15.84 9.89
N GLU A 673 4.55 15.23 10.99
CA GLU A 673 5.64 15.82 11.77
C GLU A 673 6.79 14.86 12.08
N ASN A 674 6.49 13.62 12.50
CA ASN A 674 7.49 12.76 13.15
C ASN A 674 7.49 11.31 12.64
N ILE A 675 6.92 11.04 11.48
CA ILE A 675 6.98 9.74 10.81
C ILE A 675 7.69 9.90 9.47
N ARG A 676 8.69 9.06 9.23
CA ARG A 676 9.33 8.88 7.93
C ARG A 676 8.79 7.62 7.27
N ILE A 677 8.39 7.72 6.02
CA ILE A 677 7.87 6.59 5.25
C ILE A 677 8.93 6.15 4.25
N LYS A 678 9.22 4.85 4.25
CA LYS A 678 10.10 4.20 3.28
C LYS A 678 9.34 3.11 2.56
N GLU A 679 9.04 3.33 1.30
CA GLU A 679 8.31 2.37 0.48
C GLU A 679 9.27 1.32 -0.08
N PHE A 680 8.86 0.06 -0.03
CA PHE A 680 9.55 -1.08 -0.60
C PHE A 680 8.70 -1.60 -1.77
N PRO A 681 8.94 -1.10 -2.98
CA PRO A 681 8.16 -1.50 -4.14
C PRO A 681 8.43 -2.97 -4.47
N VAL A 682 7.39 -3.66 -4.90
CA VAL A 682 7.49 -5.01 -5.46
C VAL A 682 8.15 -4.90 -6.83
N GLU A 683 9.36 -5.42 -6.98
CA GLU A 683 10.12 -5.32 -8.22
C GLU A 683 9.46 -6.20 -9.31
N SER A 684 8.91 -5.59 -10.34
CA SER A 684 8.56 -6.29 -11.57
C SER A 684 9.84 -6.67 -12.32
N SER A 685 9.87 -7.82 -12.99
CA SER A 685 11.02 -8.17 -13.81
C SER A 685 11.19 -7.12 -14.91
N SER A 686 12.43 -6.69 -15.17
CA SER A 686 12.75 -5.72 -16.24
C SER A 686 12.22 -6.12 -17.61
N LYS A 687 11.91 -7.41 -17.82
CA LYS A 687 11.32 -7.95 -19.05
C LYS A 687 9.85 -7.56 -19.21
N ASP A 688 9.06 -7.60 -18.14
CA ASP A 688 7.63 -7.29 -18.19
C ASP A 688 7.40 -5.79 -18.41
N LEU A 689 8.29 -4.96 -17.87
CA LEU A 689 8.28 -3.51 -18.09
C LEU A 689 8.60 -3.15 -19.53
N LEU A 690 9.62 -3.78 -20.11
CA LEU A 690 9.99 -3.60 -21.52
C LEU A 690 8.85 -4.06 -22.44
N TYR A 691 8.16 -5.16 -22.11
CA TYR A 691 6.96 -5.60 -22.84
C TYR A 691 5.79 -4.62 -22.71
N SER A 692 5.52 -4.10 -21.52
CA SER A 692 4.47 -3.11 -21.27
C SER A 692 4.75 -1.78 -21.96
N LEU A 693 6.00 -1.29 -21.91
CA LEU A 693 6.45 -0.10 -22.65
C LEU A 693 6.35 -0.32 -24.15
N PHE A 694 6.73 -1.52 -24.61
CA PHE A 694 6.67 -1.86 -26.03
C PHE A 694 5.22 -1.93 -26.54
N SER A 695 4.31 -2.48 -25.75
CA SER A 695 2.88 -2.52 -26.09
C SER A 695 2.23 -1.12 -26.11
N LYS A 696 2.63 -0.22 -25.20
CA LYS A 696 2.15 1.17 -25.17
C LYS A 696 2.72 2.05 -26.29
N LEU A 697 4.00 1.85 -26.63
CA LEU A 697 4.65 2.57 -27.74
C LEU A 697 4.23 2.05 -29.13
N THR A 698 3.73 0.82 -29.20
CA THR A 698 3.34 0.17 -30.46
C THR A 698 1.84 0.10 -30.68
N GLY A 699 1.06 0.89 -29.95
CA GLY A 699 -0.39 1.01 -30.22
C GLY A 699 -0.65 1.08 -31.72
N ASP A 700 -1.70 0.42 -32.18
CA ASP A 700 -2.09 0.04 -33.53
C ASP A 700 -2.08 1.13 -34.63
N SER A 701 -1.01 1.90 -34.76
CA SER A 701 -0.83 2.81 -35.90
C SER A 701 0.26 2.33 -36.84
N SER A 702 -0.18 1.95 -38.04
CA SER A 702 0.60 1.52 -39.20
C SER A 702 1.40 2.67 -39.85
N SER A 703 2.43 3.21 -39.20
CA SER A 703 3.36 4.13 -39.84
C SER A 703 4.75 3.51 -40.02
N SER A 704 5.38 3.74 -41.16
CA SER A 704 6.72 3.23 -41.50
C SER A 704 7.81 3.64 -40.51
N ILE A 705 7.61 4.74 -39.77
CA ILE A 705 8.50 5.23 -38.68
C ILE A 705 8.37 4.36 -37.45
N ALA A 706 7.15 3.89 -37.12
CA ALA A 706 6.92 2.98 -36.03
C ALA A 706 7.56 1.60 -36.27
N GLU A 707 7.62 1.17 -37.51
CA GLU A 707 8.25 -0.11 -37.89
C GLU A 707 9.79 -0.04 -37.83
N ALA A 708 10.38 1.07 -38.25
CA ALA A 708 11.83 1.30 -38.15
C ALA A 708 12.28 1.45 -36.67
N LEU A 709 11.49 2.14 -35.86
CA LEU A 709 11.71 2.24 -34.38
C LEU A 709 11.54 0.87 -33.70
N ARG A 710 10.55 0.07 -34.12
CA ARG A 710 10.35 -1.31 -33.64
C ARG A 710 11.55 -2.20 -33.93
N HIS A 711 12.10 -2.11 -35.15
CA HIS A 711 13.26 -2.92 -35.55
C HIS A 711 14.53 -2.49 -34.80
N GLY A 712 14.79 -1.19 -34.67
CA GLY A 712 15.94 -0.65 -33.94
C GLY A 712 15.90 -0.97 -32.44
N LEU A 713 14.71 -0.85 -31.81
CA LEU A 713 14.52 -1.21 -30.41
C LEU A 713 14.65 -2.72 -30.13
N ARG A 714 14.09 -3.57 -31.02
CA ARG A 714 14.25 -5.04 -30.92
C ARG A 714 15.71 -5.46 -30.95
N GLN A 715 16.50 -4.83 -31.82
CA GLN A 715 17.92 -5.12 -31.96
C GLN A 715 18.72 -4.64 -30.73
N ALA A 716 18.42 -3.44 -30.22
CA ALA A 716 19.05 -2.91 -28.99
C ALA A 716 18.72 -3.73 -27.74
N ILE A 717 17.48 -4.20 -27.62
CA ILE A 717 17.03 -5.06 -26.51
C ILE A 717 17.69 -6.44 -26.60
N SER A 718 17.75 -7.04 -27.80
CA SER A 718 18.42 -8.32 -28.03
C SER A 718 19.92 -8.27 -27.68
N ASP A 719 20.58 -7.16 -28.02
CA ASP A 719 21.99 -6.95 -27.75
C ASP A 719 22.24 -6.66 -26.24
N SER A 720 21.33 -5.98 -25.56
CA SER A 720 21.39 -5.75 -24.11
C SER A 720 21.19 -7.05 -23.31
N ILE A 721 20.26 -7.92 -23.74
CA ILE A 721 20.02 -9.22 -23.12
C ILE A 721 21.21 -10.16 -23.33
N ARG A 722 21.88 -10.11 -24.47
CA ARG A 722 23.09 -10.89 -24.74
C ARG A 722 24.30 -10.43 -23.94
N SER A 723 24.38 -9.13 -23.58
CA SER A 723 25.48 -8.57 -22.79
C SER A 723 25.33 -8.75 -21.30
N SER A 724 24.15 -9.15 -20.80
CA SER A 724 23.85 -9.38 -19.38
C SER A 724 23.81 -10.87 -18.97
N SER A 725 24.18 -11.79 -19.85
CA SER A 725 24.34 -13.20 -19.48
C SER A 725 25.64 -13.37 -18.66
N PRO A 726 25.58 -13.98 -17.48
CA PRO A 726 26.80 -14.23 -16.70
C PRO A 726 27.68 -15.23 -17.45
N ALA A 727 28.99 -14.96 -17.39
CA ALA A 727 30.04 -15.74 -17.97
C ALA A 727 29.92 -17.22 -17.63
N GLN A 728 30.17 -18.03 -18.65
CA GLN A 728 30.27 -19.48 -18.70
C GLN A 728 30.84 -20.09 -17.40
N GLN A 729 30.08 -21.00 -16.83
CA GLN A 729 30.65 -22.02 -15.94
C GLN A 729 31.58 -22.95 -16.76
N PRO A 730 32.73 -23.40 -16.18
CA PRO A 730 33.66 -24.28 -16.90
C PRO A 730 32.99 -25.64 -17.16
N ARG A 731 33.15 -26.12 -18.39
CA ARG A 731 32.78 -27.48 -18.76
C ARG A 731 33.60 -28.45 -17.92
N VAL A 732 32.90 -29.29 -17.16
CA VAL A 732 33.48 -30.51 -16.62
C VAL A 732 33.52 -31.52 -17.78
N GLU A 733 34.71 -31.90 -18.24
CA GLU A 733 34.93 -33.02 -19.12
C GLU A 733 34.59 -34.32 -18.33
N THR A 734 33.61 -35.04 -18.78
CA THR A 734 33.36 -36.40 -18.33
C THR A 734 34.19 -37.32 -19.19
N ASP A 735 35.29 -37.82 -18.63
CA ASP A 735 36.04 -38.95 -19.17
C ASP A 735 35.16 -40.19 -19.29
N ASN A 736 35.25 -40.82 -20.43
CA ASN A 736 34.69 -42.13 -20.74
C ASN A 736 35.15 -43.20 -19.73
N LEU A 737 34.22 -43.91 -19.12
CA LEU A 737 34.45 -45.19 -18.52
C LEU A 737 33.56 -46.22 -19.24
N ASP A 738 34.20 -46.94 -20.18
CA ASP A 738 33.69 -48.20 -20.71
C ASP A 738 33.59 -49.22 -19.58
N ILE A 739 32.39 -49.77 -19.42
CA ILE A 739 32.21 -51.05 -18.69
C ILE A 739 31.35 -51.96 -19.60
N LYS A 740 31.94 -53.13 -19.83
CA LYS A 740 31.35 -54.27 -20.53
C LYS A 740 30.00 -54.71 -19.96
#